data_2fad4758512c21de9e0fbf31b7e4f275
#
_entry.id   2fad4758512c21de9e0fbf31b7e4f275
#
_cell.length_a   1.000
_cell.length_b   1.000
_cell.length_c   1.000
_cell.angle_alpha   90.00
_cell.angle_beta   90.00
_cell.angle_gamma   90.00
#
_symmetry.space_group_name_H-M   'P 1'
#
loop_
_entity.id
_entity.type
_entity.pdbx_description
1 polymer ?
#
loop_
_entity_poly.entity_id
_entity_poly.type
_entity_poly.pdbx_seq_one_letter_code
_entity_poly.pdbx_strand_id
1 'polypeptide(L)'
;MKRRAFIRLAIAGGAVAAFNISSAATQCDPLARFWRENDGKTVRRLPVDVVPENAFWGFGTRDFPDGMKTFNRMVDECFAKSTYNCVTLTLRCNPELGDAETMSAAKSFFAKARATGVKVYMDTDPRIARREFFARWPNERQGIAYVVTAAPTNGVASFSHTFNDATDHMTGGARNSYRPVSARIAAAFAARRRADGSLDLAQRRPVDVTPDIAVQERRDAGGSGYMDRAVATVKGRADGLANDETLVATLVADYYSIDVFSPHIIPFEREMMARYKELGADGGLRDEWGFIPNYNPDRRAFWWSPHLADAYRAACGRDLLADLPLMACGPAGNAARSAAIGAYMKLILARNVEIEQDFYATDKRLFGEDVYVVKHPTWYSSICPQEFLHNGLDWWQARRDWAQGDENAPIYALNAIAKKWGGPVWLNEGYTATPEQNVFRVWTYAMCGGRQVYHGLYSGDPKAMKKYHEMPWAESRVRRSTDLLAPGNVTAQARVRLPNLISRSQVESPVAYVFGHERLVDWSGDGWNDHGQWKILGLMSQGWWCDAYPASECALGTFTVDADGYLRVGQQRYMSVMLHNLSEGERRAFDATVKGRDLKTRVFGGDEDKAVGAYLQQIGAVRQPRVKGRTKAGYVYPEPDGTLHLIDGTAIRIRADWDHPRGLPIAEKLESNGAKFAVAAEGLCAVRAENGQLTALAAGGLTRVDGPGLALTLDQPEDVALLKIGGEWHGIWQISEPDKPVPAPLAALTRHWIRLVKPIR
;
A
#
# COMPACT_ATOMS: atom_id res chain seq x y z
N MET A 1 -15.41 32.56 -18.58
CA MET A 1 -14.05 33.10 -18.42
C MET A 1 -13.35 32.77 -17.09
N LYS A 2 -13.95 31.97 -16.18
CA LYS A 2 -13.33 31.64 -14.85
C LYS A 2 -12.76 30.19 -14.73
N ARG A 3 -12.81 29.37 -15.77
CA ARG A 3 -12.28 27.98 -15.76
C ARG A 3 -10.81 27.83 -16.23
N ARG A 4 -10.21 28.87 -16.82
CA ARG A 4 -8.83 28.80 -17.32
C ARG A 4 -7.74 29.04 -16.25
N ALA A 5 -8.10 29.46 -15.05
CA ALA A 5 -7.14 29.77 -13.98
C ALA A 5 -6.70 28.53 -13.16
N PHE A 6 -7.50 27.46 -13.09
CA PHE A 6 -7.23 26.31 -12.21
C PHE A 6 -6.18 25.34 -12.78
N ILE A 7 -6.13 25.18 -14.10
CA ILE A 7 -5.20 24.25 -14.75
C ILE A 7 -3.78 24.82 -14.88
N ARG A 8 -3.63 26.16 -14.88
CA ARG A 8 -2.29 26.78 -14.93
C ARG A 8 -1.50 26.73 -13.62
N LEU A 9 -2.12 26.46 -12.48
CA LEU A 9 -1.45 26.40 -11.17
C LEU A 9 -0.76 25.08 -10.86
N ALA A 10 -1.12 24.00 -11.55
CA ALA A 10 -0.55 22.67 -11.29
C ALA A 10 0.71 22.35 -12.10
N ILE A 11 1.01 23.12 -13.16
CA ILE A 11 2.06 22.75 -14.13
C ILE A 11 3.19 23.81 -14.25
N ALA A 12 2.95 25.03 -13.79
CA ALA A 12 3.98 26.07 -13.73
C ALA A 12 4.62 26.08 -12.35
N GLY A 13 5.71 25.34 -12.22
CA GLY A 13 6.69 25.46 -11.14
C GLY A 13 6.14 25.54 -9.73
N GLY A 14 6.10 24.44 -9.02
CA GLY A 14 6.41 24.40 -7.60
C GLY A 14 5.74 25.36 -6.63
N ALA A 15 4.44 25.58 -6.74
CA ALA A 15 3.66 26.07 -5.62
C ALA A 15 2.53 25.07 -5.32
N VAL A 16 2.90 23.85 -4.96
CA VAL A 16 2.14 23.17 -3.94
C VAL A 16 2.18 24.14 -2.77
N ALA A 17 1.02 24.72 -2.43
CA ALA A 17 0.90 25.47 -1.21
C ALA A 17 1.57 24.60 -0.16
N ALA A 18 2.68 25.08 0.39
CA ALA A 18 3.24 24.53 1.60
C ALA A 18 2.09 24.65 2.59
N PHE A 19 1.29 23.60 2.71
CA PHE A 19 0.50 23.41 3.89
C PHE A 19 1.54 23.36 4.99
N ASN A 20 1.70 24.50 5.64
CA ASN A 20 2.49 24.62 6.83
C ASN A 20 2.13 23.40 7.70
N ILE A 21 3.05 22.44 7.77
CA ILE A 21 3.08 21.41 8.81
C ILE A 21 3.44 22.10 10.16
N SER A 22 3.29 23.42 10.23
CA SER A 22 3.37 24.17 11.45
C SER A 22 2.01 24.15 12.12
N SER A 23 1.98 23.57 13.27
CA SER A 23 0.85 23.27 14.14
C SER A 23 -0.01 22.12 13.59
N ALA A 24 0.49 20.88 13.73
CA ALA A 24 -0.34 19.93 14.37
C ALA A 24 -0.94 20.64 15.61
N ALA A 25 -2.16 21.15 15.50
CA ALA A 25 -3.02 21.22 16.65
C ALA A 25 -2.77 19.89 17.35
N THR A 26 -2.48 19.90 18.61
CA THR A 26 -2.26 18.77 19.47
C THR A 26 -3.46 17.83 19.30
N GLN A 27 -3.43 17.06 18.21
CA GLN A 27 -4.30 15.93 18.02
C GLN A 27 -3.92 15.03 19.18
N CYS A 28 -4.80 14.92 20.17
CA CYS A 28 -4.53 14.20 21.39
C CYS A 28 -4.06 12.82 20.96
N ASP A 29 -2.81 12.46 21.26
CA ASP A 29 -2.22 11.18 20.88
C ASP A 29 -3.22 10.07 21.21
N PRO A 30 -3.72 9.30 20.22
CA PRO A 30 -4.73 8.27 20.45
C PRO A 30 -4.32 7.29 21.55
N LEU A 31 -3.03 6.98 21.63
CA LEU A 31 -2.50 6.09 22.63
C LEU A 31 -2.59 6.73 24.03
N ALA A 32 -2.17 8.00 24.19
CA ALA A 32 -2.26 8.71 25.46
C ALA A 32 -3.72 8.92 25.89
N ARG A 33 -4.63 9.14 24.94
CA ARG A 33 -6.08 9.18 25.18
C ARG A 33 -6.58 7.83 25.69
N PHE A 34 -6.22 6.74 25.03
CA PHE A 34 -6.64 5.39 25.40
C PHE A 34 -6.25 5.04 26.85
N TRP A 35 -5.02 5.31 27.23
CA TRP A 35 -4.54 5.06 28.60
C TRP A 35 -5.33 5.84 29.66
N ARG A 36 -5.62 7.12 29.41
CA ARG A 36 -6.34 7.96 30.37
C ARG A 36 -7.81 7.58 30.51
N GLU A 37 -8.48 7.35 29.39
CA GLU A 37 -9.93 7.14 29.37
C GLU A 37 -10.34 5.75 29.84
N ASN A 38 -9.43 4.78 29.85
CA ASN A 38 -9.76 3.40 30.16
C ASN A 38 -9.14 2.88 31.47
N ASP A 39 -8.52 3.74 32.24
CA ASP A 39 -8.02 3.35 33.57
C ASP A 39 -9.15 2.78 34.46
N GLY A 40 -8.87 1.65 35.09
CA GLY A 40 -9.82 0.88 35.88
C GLY A 40 -10.87 0.06 35.09
N LYS A 41 -10.89 0.16 33.76
CA LYS A 41 -11.92 -0.49 32.94
C LYS A 41 -11.48 -1.83 32.38
N THR A 42 -12.49 -2.63 32.02
CA THR A 42 -12.32 -3.81 31.18
C THR A 42 -12.65 -3.43 29.72
N VAL A 43 -11.66 -3.60 28.83
CA VAL A 43 -11.75 -3.25 27.41
C VAL A 43 -11.73 -4.53 26.59
N ARG A 44 -12.71 -4.72 25.74
CA ARG A 44 -12.77 -5.89 24.85
C ARG A 44 -12.05 -5.65 23.53
N ARG A 45 -12.13 -4.43 23.00
CA ARG A 45 -11.55 -4.04 21.72
C ARG A 45 -10.77 -2.76 21.84
N LEU A 46 -9.60 -2.73 21.20
CA LEU A 46 -8.85 -1.50 21.08
C LEU A 46 -9.55 -0.52 20.13
N PRO A 47 -9.43 0.79 20.33
CA PRO A 47 -9.83 1.75 19.32
C PRO A 47 -9.02 1.55 18.02
N VAL A 48 -9.67 1.73 16.88
CA VAL A 48 -9.02 1.50 15.55
C VAL A 48 -7.88 2.46 15.26
N ASP A 49 -7.91 3.64 15.81
CA ASP A 49 -6.84 4.64 15.71
C ASP A 49 -5.65 4.35 16.64
N VAL A 50 -5.81 3.48 17.62
CA VAL A 50 -4.71 2.97 18.46
C VAL A 50 -4.05 1.76 17.80
N VAL A 51 -4.82 0.72 17.51
CA VAL A 51 -4.37 -0.48 16.80
C VAL A 51 -5.53 -1.00 15.93
N PRO A 52 -5.51 -0.87 14.62
CA PRO A 52 -6.53 -1.46 13.77
C PRO A 52 -6.33 -2.97 13.69
N GLU A 53 -7.30 -3.72 14.18
CA GLU A 53 -7.38 -5.18 14.06
C GLU A 53 -8.47 -5.49 13.04
N ASN A 54 -8.10 -5.51 11.76
CA ASN A 54 -9.03 -5.56 10.64
C ASN A 54 -9.20 -6.96 10.06
N ALA A 55 -10.43 -7.32 9.75
CA ALA A 55 -10.75 -8.42 8.87
C ALA A 55 -11.26 -7.89 7.53
N PHE A 56 -10.66 -8.33 6.43
CA PHE A 56 -11.13 -7.98 5.10
C PHE A 56 -12.13 -8.99 4.60
N TRP A 57 -13.26 -8.52 4.12
CA TRP A 57 -14.29 -9.37 3.57
C TRP A 57 -14.80 -8.91 2.21
N GLY A 58 -14.45 -9.64 1.18
CA GLY A 58 -15.04 -9.47 -0.13
C GLY A 58 -16.45 -10.09 -0.16
N PHE A 59 -17.42 -9.32 -0.57
CA PHE A 59 -18.83 -9.65 -0.63
C PHE A 59 -19.28 -9.83 -2.09
N GLY A 60 -19.97 -10.88 -2.38
CA GLY A 60 -20.39 -11.18 -3.74
C GLY A 60 -21.85 -11.61 -3.83
N THR A 61 -22.49 -11.54 -5.02
CA THR A 61 -23.87 -12.00 -5.27
C THR A 61 -24.11 -13.43 -4.91
N ARG A 62 -23.07 -14.26 -4.96
CA ARG A 62 -23.18 -15.65 -4.50
C ARG A 62 -23.46 -15.76 -3.00
N ASP A 63 -23.19 -14.68 -2.26
CA ASP A 63 -23.49 -14.59 -0.83
C ASP A 63 -24.96 -14.18 -0.60
N PHE A 64 -25.67 -13.67 -1.62
CA PHE A 64 -26.98 -13.07 -1.47
C PHE A 64 -28.15 -14.02 -1.20
N PRO A 65 -28.30 -15.18 -1.85
CA PRO A 65 -29.41 -16.07 -1.52
C PRO A 65 -29.39 -16.52 -0.05
N ASP A 66 -28.18 -16.59 0.53
CA ASP A 66 -27.93 -16.90 1.93
C ASP A 66 -27.24 -15.77 2.71
N GLY A 67 -27.11 -14.59 2.10
CA GLY A 67 -26.24 -13.51 2.55
C GLY A 67 -26.42 -13.10 3.99
N MET A 68 -27.66 -12.98 4.44
CA MET A 68 -27.92 -12.65 5.85
C MET A 68 -27.56 -13.78 6.81
N LYS A 69 -27.69 -15.03 6.43
CA LYS A 69 -27.25 -16.16 7.26
C LYS A 69 -25.74 -16.18 7.38
N THR A 70 -25.03 -15.97 6.26
CA THR A 70 -23.57 -15.89 6.24
C THR A 70 -23.07 -14.72 7.07
N PHE A 71 -23.66 -13.56 6.93
CA PHE A 71 -23.35 -12.38 7.74
C PHE A 71 -23.58 -12.62 9.23
N ASN A 72 -24.71 -13.18 9.57
CA ASN A 72 -25.05 -13.50 10.95
C ASN A 72 -24.01 -14.47 11.56
N ARG A 73 -23.65 -15.52 10.84
CA ARG A 73 -22.62 -16.45 11.27
C ARG A 73 -21.26 -15.78 11.40
N MET A 74 -20.87 -14.92 10.46
CA MET A 74 -19.61 -14.17 10.53
C MET A 74 -19.55 -13.31 11.78
N VAL A 75 -20.63 -12.60 12.11
CA VAL A 75 -20.69 -11.79 13.33
C VAL A 75 -20.66 -12.70 14.57
N ASP A 76 -21.47 -13.74 14.61
CA ASP A 76 -21.62 -14.60 15.80
C ASP A 76 -20.40 -15.52 16.03
N GLU A 77 -19.82 -16.07 14.99
CA GLU A 77 -18.71 -17.04 15.09
C GLU A 77 -17.33 -16.38 15.03
N CYS A 78 -17.19 -15.21 14.43
CA CYS A 78 -15.92 -14.54 14.30
C CYS A 78 -15.86 -13.25 15.11
N PHE A 79 -16.67 -12.26 14.79
CA PHE A 79 -16.55 -10.94 15.42
C PHE A 79 -16.91 -10.93 16.89
N ALA A 80 -17.94 -11.66 17.31
CA ALA A 80 -18.31 -11.73 18.73
C ALA A 80 -17.22 -12.40 19.59
N LYS A 81 -16.43 -13.32 19.00
CA LYS A 81 -15.41 -14.12 19.68
C LYS A 81 -13.98 -13.62 19.48
N SER A 82 -13.76 -12.63 18.61
CA SER A 82 -12.44 -12.10 18.24
C SER A 82 -12.14 -10.78 18.90
N THR A 83 -10.90 -10.29 18.76
CA THR A 83 -10.51 -8.93 19.09
C THR A 83 -10.62 -7.98 17.91
N TYR A 84 -11.05 -8.44 16.73
CA TYR A 84 -11.24 -7.56 15.58
C TYR A 84 -12.09 -6.36 15.97
N ASN A 85 -11.56 -5.16 15.74
CA ASN A 85 -12.24 -3.91 16.03
C ASN A 85 -12.79 -3.24 14.78
N CYS A 86 -12.42 -3.75 13.61
CA CYS A 86 -12.97 -3.32 12.34
C CYS A 86 -13.03 -4.46 11.31
N VAL A 87 -13.90 -4.26 10.34
CA VAL A 87 -13.99 -5.09 9.14
C VAL A 87 -14.09 -4.19 7.92
N THR A 88 -13.31 -4.50 6.90
CA THR A 88 -13.45 -3.89 5.60
C THR A 88 -14.36 -4.75 4.75
N LEU A 89 -15.44 -4.17 4.27
CA LEU A 89 -16.41 -4.81 3.40
C LEU A 89 -16.22 -4.31 1.97
N THR A 90 -15.88 -5.20 1.05
CA THR A 90 -15.83 -4.87 -0.37
C THR A 90 -16.97 -5.54 -1.13
N LEU A 91 -17.63 -4.76 -1.99
CA LEU A 91 -18.72 -5.21 -2.86
C LEU A 91 -18.25 -5.51 -4.29
N ARG A 92 -16.93 -5.59 -4.52
CA ARG A 92 -16.32 -5.73 -5.85
C ARG A 92 -16.94 -6.77 -6.78
N CYS A 93 -17.57 -7.76 -6.23
CA CYS A 93 -18.11 -8.88 -7.00
C CYS A 93 -19.60 -8.73 -7.27
N ASN A 94 -20.19 -7.55 -7.05
CA ASN A 94 -21.58 -7.57 -6.96
C ASN A 94 -22.49 -6.43 -7.11
N PRO A 95 -23.79 -6.71 -7.07
CA PRO A 95 -24.71 -5.78 -7.66
C PRO A 95 -24.38 -4.38 -7.20
N GLU A 96 -24.51 -3.49 -8.14
CA GLU A 96 -24.08 -2.12 -8.01
C GLU A 96 -24.77 -1.43 -6.84
N LEU A 97 -24.11 -0.47 -6.26
CA LEU A 97 -24.73 0.52 -5.40
C LEU A 97 -26.02 1.01 -6.04
N GLY A 98 -27.12 0.91 -5.33
CA GLY A 98 -28.46 1.21 -5.85
C GLY A 98 -29.37 -0.01 -5.95
N ASP A 99 -28.82 -1.23 -5.83
CA ASP A 99 -29.65 -2.39 -5.59
C ASP A 99 -30.20 -2.36 -4.16
N ALA A 100 -31.50 -2.21 -4.05
CA ALA A 100 -32.19 -2.05 -2.77
C ALA A 100 -31.99 -3.24 -1.82
N GLU A 101 -31.88 -4.46 -2.34
CA GLU A 101 -31.65 -5.66 -1.55
C GLU A 101 -30.24 -5.66 -0.96
N THR A 102 -29.23 -5.32 -1.78
CA THR A 102 -27.84 -5.19 -1.34
C THR A 102 -27.68 -4.14 -0.26
N MET A 103 -28.30 -2.98 -0.46
CA MET A 103 -28.23 -1.86 0.49
C MET A 103 -28.93 -2.20 1.80
N SER A 104 -30.05 -2.90 1.76
CA SER A 104 -30.76 -3.37 2.95
C SER A 104 -29.94 -4.40 3.74
N ALA A 105 -29.32 -5.35 3.03
CA ALA A 105 -28.45 -6.36 3.64
C ALA A 105 -27.21 -5.71 4.28
N ALA A 106 -26.57 -4.76 3.60
CA ALA A 106 -25.43 -4.01 4.11
C ALA A 106 -25.78 -3.23 5.39
N LYS A 107 -26.91 -2.51 5.39
CA LYS A 107 -27.41 -1.79 6.57
C LYS A 107 -27.64 -2.70 7.77
N SER A 108 -28.24 -3.88 7.54
CA SER A 108 -28.47 -4.87 8.59
C SER A 108 -27.17 -5.43 9.14
N PHE A 109 -26.19 -5.69 8.26
CA PHE A 109 -24.83 -6.12 8.65
C PHE A 109 -24.12 -5.05 9.48
N PHE A 110 -24.15 -3.78 9.09
CA PHE A 110 -23.54 -2.68 9.84
C PHE A 110 -24.10 -2.58 11.25
N ALA A 111 -25.43 -2.64 11.38
CA ALA A 111 -26.09 -2.60 12.66
C ALA A 111 -25.66 -3.78 13.57
N LYS A 112 -25.60 -4.99 13.02
CA LYS A 112 -25.20 -6.19 13.77
C LYS A 112 -23.72 -6.19 14.14
N ALA A 113 -22.83 -5.81 13.24
CA ALA A 113 -21.39 -5.70 13.52
C ALA A 113 -21.13 -4.64 14.63
N ARG A 114 -21.77 -3.49 14.52
CA ARG A 114 -21.67 -2.42 15.52
C ARG A 114 -22.17 -2.86 16.90
N ALA A 115 -23.21 -3.66 16.98
CA ALA A 115 -23.69 -4.21 18.25
C ALA A 115 -22.64 -5.09 18.96
N THR A 116 -21.65 -5.63 18.22
CA THR A 116 -20.50 -6.35 18.78
C THR A 116 -19.29 -5.47 19.03
N GLY A 117 -19.38 -4.15 18.77
CA GLY A 117 -18.28 -3.19 18.91
C GLY A 117 -17.29 -3.21 17.73
N VAL A 118 -17.66 -3.82 16.59
CA VAL A 118 -16.84 -3.83 15.36
C VAL A 118 -17.28 -2.71 14.44
N LYS A 119 -16.34 -1.86 14.03
CA LYS A 119 -16.55 -0.83 13.02
C LYS A 119 -16.52 -1.42 11.63
N VAL A 120 -17.34 -0.88 10.72
CA VAL A 120 -17.39 -1.32 9.34
C VAL A 120 -16.89 -0.23 8.41
N TYR A 121 -15.83 -0.56 7.67
CA TYR A 121 -15.26 0.27 6.63
C TYR A 121 -15.69 -0.26 5.27
N MET A 122 -16.17 0.63 4.42
CA MET A 122 -16.63 0.26 3.07
C MET A 122 -15.54 0.53 2.04
N ASP A 123 -15.32 -0.44 1.17
CA ASP A 123 -14.52 -0.22 -0.02
C ASP A 123 -15.25 0.75 -0.96
N THR A 124 -14.63 1.90 -1.19
CA THR A 124 -15.19 2.99 -2.00
C THR A 124 -14.74 2.94 -3.45
N ASP A 125 -14.47 1.75 -3.95
CA ASP A 125 -14.08 1.55 -5.35
C ASP A 125 -15.22 1.94 -6.31
N PRO A 126 -15.08 2.99 -7.14
CA PRO A 126 -16.09 3.38 -8.10
C PRO A 126 -16.51 2.29 -9.10
N ARG A 127 -15.68 1.25 -9.27
CA ARG A 127 -16.03 0.09 -10.11
C ARG A 127 -17.30 -0.61 -9.66
N ILE A 128 -17.66 -0.48 -8.38
CA ILE A 128 -18.86 -1.07 -7.79
C ILE A 128 -20.13 -0.42 -8.36
N ALA A 129 -20.07 0.83 -8.78
CA ALA A 129 -21.21 1.59 -9.27
C ALA A 129 -21.08 1.98 -10.76
N ARG A 130 -20.34 1.18 -11.55
CA ARG A 130 -20.10 1.48 -12.97
C ARG A 130 -21.38 1.68 -13.79
N ARG A 131 -22.41 0.86 -13.57
CA ARG A 131 -23.68 0.99 -14.30
C ARG A 131 -24.34 2.33 -14.01
N GLU A 132 -24.34 2.76 -12.74
CA GLU A 132 -24.88 4.06 -12.35
C GLU A 132 -24.04 5.20 -12.94
N PHE A 133 -22.72 5.08 -12.90
CA PHE A 133 -21.81 6.05 -13.51
C PHE A 133 -22.09 6.19 -15.02
N PHE A 134 -22.13 5.08 -15.75
CA PHE A 134 -22.35 5.09 -17.20
C PHE A 134 -23.81 5.43 -17.60
N ALA A 135 -24.78 5.27 -16.71
CA ALA A 135 -26.11 5.79 -16.95
C ALA A 135 -26.13 7.34 -16.98
N ARG A 136 -25.24 7.97 -16.24
CA ARG A 136 -25.08 9.43 -16.20
C ARG A 136 -24.09 9.94 -17.26
N TRP A 137 -22.97 9.23 -17.44
CA TRP A 137 -21.83 9.62 -18.29
C TRP A 137 -21.36 8.46 -19.18
N PRO A 138 -22.16 8.10 -20.20
CA PRO A 138 -21.94 6.86 -20.97
C PRO A 138 -20.64 6.83 -21.77
N ASN A 139 -20.09 8.00 -22.09
CA ASN A 139 -18.89 8.14 -22.92
C ASN A 139 -17.58 8.31 -22.11
N GLU A 140 -17.65 8.39 -20.79
CA GLU A 140 -16.49 8.59 -19.93
C GLU A 140 -15.84 7.25 -19.57
N ARG A 141 -15.25 6.62 -20.58
CA ARG A 141 -14.62 5.31 -20.48
C ARG A 141 -13.11 5.42 -20.51
N GLN A 142 -12.47 4.63 -19.66
CA GLN A 142 -11.04 4.39 -19.72
C GLN A 142 -10.74 3.40 -20.85
N GLY A 143 -9.77 3.74 -21.69
CA GLY A 143 -9.30 2.89 -22.77
C GLY A 143 -7.84 2.52 -22.65
N ILE A 144 -7.42 1.63 -23.57
CA ILE A 144 -6.02 1.31 -23.84
C ILE A 144 -5.75 1.65 -25.30
N ALA A 145 -4.71 2.44 -25.51
CA ALA A 145 -4.11 2.63 -26.83
C ALA A 145 -2.93 1.69 -27.02
N TYR A 146 -2.80 1.09 -28.17
CA TYR A 146 -1.70 0.19 -28.53
C TYR A 146 -1.09 0.58 -29.87
N VAL A 147 0.24 0.65 -29.92
CA VAL A 147 0.96 0.98 -31.16
C VAL A 147 1.47 -0.29 -31.83
N VAL A 148 0.96 -0.58 -33.01
CA VAL A 148 1.43 -1.70 -33.85
C VAL A 148 2.35 -1.21 -34.95
N THR A 149 3.31 -2.06 -35.34
CA THR A 149 4.18 -1.81 -36.50
C THR A 149 4.18 -3.02 -37.42
N ALA A 150 4.11 -2.82 -38.74
CA ALA A 150 4.16 -3.88 -39.71
C ALA A 150 5.04 -3.48 -40.89
N ALA A 151 6.02 -4.33 -41.24
CA ALA A 151 6.82 -4.16 -42.41
C ALA A 151 6.05 -4.64 -43.69
N PRO A 152 6.16 -3.96 -44.81
CA PRO A 152 5.48 -4.37 -46.02
C PRO A 152 6.14 -5.61 -46.65
N THR A 153 5.31 -6.43 -47.29
CA THR A 153 5.74 -7.49 -48.22
C THR A 153 5.06 -7.22 -49.54
N ASN A 154 5.85 -7.03 -50.59
CA ASN A 154 5.33 -6.66 -51.92
C ASN A 154 4.40 -5.43 -51.90
N GLY A 155 4.79 -4.40 -51.13
CA GLY A 155 4.05 -3.15 -51.00
C GLY A 155 2.80 -3.22 -50.11
N VAL A 156 2.55 -4.33 -49.41
CA VAL A 156 1.39 -4.53 -48.52
C VAL A 156 1.85 -4.77 -47.09
N ALA A 157 1.37 -4.01 -46.16
CA ALA A 157 1.56 -4.27 -44.74
C ALA A 157 0.22 -4.65 -44.07
N SER A 158 0.26 -5.67 -43.21
CA SER A 158 -0.90 -6.11 -42.46
C SER A 158 -0.54 -6.33 -41.00
N PHE A 159 -1.49 -6.08 -40.10
CA PHE A 159 -1.33 -6.35 -38.69
C PHE A 159 -2.58 -6.98 -38.09
N SER A 160 -2.42 -7.62 -36.97
CA SER A 160 -3.50 -8.07 -36.09
C SER A 160 -3.10 -7.85 -34.63
N HIS A 161 -4.00 -7.28 -33.85
CA HIS A 161 -3.82 -7.11 -32.41
C HIS A 161 -5.12 -7.47 -31.69
N THR A 162 -4.98 -8.08 -30.51
CA THR A 162 -6.13 -8.45 -29.68
C THR A 162 -6.03 -7.74 -28.33
N PHE A 163 -7.01 -6.92 -28.04
CA PHE A 163 -7.24 -6.38 -26.71
C PHE A 163 -7.98 -7.41 -25.89
N ASN A 164 -7.35 -7.89 -24.84
CA ASN A 164 -7.92 -8.87 -23.95
C ASN A 164 -8.61 -8.18 -22.76
N ASP A 165 -9.45 -8.94 -22.10
CA ASP A 165 -9.91 -8.67 -20.74
C ASP A 165 -8.69 -8.57 -19.80
N ALA A 166 -8.62 -7.51 -19.01
CA ALA A 166 -7.44 -7.17 -18.23
C ALA A 166 -7.42 -7.73 -16.80
N THR A 167 -8.36 -8.58 -16.41
CA THR A 167 -8.58 -8.95 -15.01
C THR A 167 -7.99 -10.27 -14.54
N ASP A 168 -7.40 -11.06 -15.42
CA ASP A 168 -7.01 -12.43 -15.10
C ASP A 168 -5.93 -12.55 -14.01
N HIS A 169 -5.20 -11.47 -13.72
CA HIS A 169 -4.06 -11.53 -12.80
C HIS A 169 -4.40 -11.17 -11.35
N MET A 170 -5.47 -10.39 -11.13
CA MET A 170 -5.71 -9.73 -9.86
C MET A 170 -6.75 -10.40 -8.97
N THR A 171 -7.65 -11.16 -9.53
CA THR A 171 -8.84 -11.61 -8.80
C THR A 171 -8.99 -13.12 -8.76
N GLY A 172 -8.02 -13.87 -9.28
CA GLY A 172 -8.14 -15.34 -9.38
C GLY A 172 -9.36 -15.76 -10.21
N GLY A 173 -9.76 -14.93 -11.16
CA GLY A 173 -10.87 -15.15 -12.06
C GLY A 173 -11.83 -13.96 -12.18
N ALA A 174 -11.88 -13.40 -13.32
CA ALA A 174 -12.96 -12.67 -14.02
C ALA A 174 -14.02 -11.86 -13.23
N ARG A 175 -13.79 -11.48 -12.00
CA ARG A 175 -14.85 -10.89 -11.14
C ARG A 175 -15.13 -9.42 -11.41
N ASN A 176 -14.18 -8.70 -11.99
CA ASN A 176 -14.29 -7.30 -12.37
C ASN A 176 -13.71 -7.10 -13.75
N SER A 177 -14.32 -7.74 -14.73
CA SER A 177 -13.82 -7.69 -16.09
C SER A 177 -13.74 -6.26 -16.62
N TYR A 178 -12.52 -5.76 -16.76
CA TYR A 178 -12.23 -4.63 -17.61
C TYR A 178 -12.28 -5.14 -19.06
N ARG A 179 -13.47 -5.31 -19.60
CA ARG A 179 -13.66 -5.84 -20.94
C ARG A 179 -13.66 -4.73 -21.97
N PRO A 180 -13.04 -4.95 -23.14
CA PRO A 180 -13.21 -4.03 -24.26
C PRO A 180 -14.68 -4.03 -24.72
N VAL A 181 -15.21 -2.82 -24.96
CA VAL A 181 -16.59 -2.61 -25.45
C VAL A 181 -16.60 -2.05 -26.87
N SER A 182 -15.51 -1.44 -27.29
CA SER A 182 -15.28 -0.97 -28.65
C SER A 182 -13.79 -1.00 -28.97
N ALA A 183 -13.46 -1.00 -30.27
CA ALA A 183 -12.10 -0.78 -30.70
C ALA A 183 -12.08 -0.04 -32.03
N ARG A 184 -11.01 0.67 -32.35
CA ARG A 184 -10.80 1.39 -33.60
C ARG A 184 -9.33 1.55 -33.94
N ILE A 185 -9.05 1.84 -35.19
CA ILE A 185 -7.77 2.39 -35.61
C ILE A 185 -7.89 3.92 -35.49
N ALA A 186 -7.14 4.49 -34.52
CA ALA A 186 -7.22 5.91 -34.22
C ALA A 186 -6.33 6.75 -35.17
N ALA A 187 -5.19 6.21 -35.61
CA ALA A 187 -4.29 6.81 -36.58
C ALA A 187 -3.46 5.75 -37.28
N ALA A 188 -3.07 6.00 -38.53
CA ALA A 188 -2.12 5.15 -39.27
C ALA A 188 -1.27 6.01 -40.20
N PHE A 189 0.01 5.65 -40.30
CA PHE A 189 0.95 6.30 -41.18
C PHE A 189 2.10 5.35 -41.57
N ALA A 190 2.80 5.65 -42.62
CA ALA A 190 4.05 5.03 -42.98
C ALA A 190 5.24 5.88 -42.52
N ALA A 191 6.24 5.23 -41.95
CA ALA A 191 7.48 5.86 -41.52
C ALA A 191 8.67 5.07 -42.11
N ARG A 192 9.70 5.77 -42.55
CA ARG A 192 10.92 5.13 -43.06
C ARG A 192 11.73 4.53 -41.93
N ARG A 193 12.36 3.38 -42.22
CA ARG A 193 13.28 2.75 -41.30
C ARG A 193 14.68 3.29 -41.52
N ARG A 194 15.32 3.74 -40.44
CA ARG A 194 16.71 4.19 -40.42
C ARG A 194 17.66 2.98 -40.43
N ALA A 195 18.96 3.25 -40.71
CA ALA A 195 20.00 2.21 -40.74
C ALA A 195 20.16 1.47 -39.40
N ASP A 196 19.88 2.13 -38.28
CA ASP A 196 19.89 1.55 -36.93
C ASP A 196 18.61 0.78 -36.57
N GLY A 197 17.68 0.64 -37.51
CA GLY A 197 16.40 -0.03 -37.34
C GLY A 197 15.31 0.84 -36.68
N SER A 198 15.62 2.03 -36.22
CA SER A 198 14.61 2.97 -35.67
C SER A 198 13.74 3.55 -36.80
N LEU A 199 12.57 4.09 -36.42
CA LEU A 199 11.65 4.72 -37.35
C LEU A 199 11.87 6.22 -37.44
N ASP A 200 11.88 6.78 -38.66
CA ASP A 200 11.86 8.24 -38.87
C ASP A 200 10.43 8.77 -38.74
N LEU A 201 10.02 9.04 -37.50
CA LEU A 201 8.68 9.53 -37.22
C LEU A 201 8.47 11.00 -37.60
N ALA A 202 9.53 11.74 -37.93
CA ALA A 202 9.44 13.11 -38.39
C ALA A 202 9.03 13.19 -39.87
N GLN A 203 9.40 12.18 -40.66
CA GLN A 203 9.06 12.08 -42.10
C GLN A 203 7.99 10.99 -42.32
N ARG A 204 6.85 11.14 -41.61
CA ARG A 204 5.71 10.22 -41.73
C ARG A 204 4.70 10.71 -42.77
N ARG A 205 4.09 9.79 -43.51
CA ARG A 205 2.95 10.10 -44.38
C ARG A 205 1.70 9.34 -43.93
N PRO A 206 0.51 9.97 -43.99
CA PRO A 206 -0.75 9.25 -43.75
C PRO A 206 -0.90 8.05 -44.72
N VAL A 207 -1.53 7.00 -44.20
CA VAL A 207 -1.82 5.79 -45.00
C VAL A 207 -3.24 5.35 -44.68
N ASP A 208 -3.98 5.05 -45.72
CA ASP A 208 -5.29 4.45 -45.54
C ASP A 208 -5.14 2.97 -45.16
N VAL A 209 -5.85 2.59 -44.12
CA VAL A 209 -5.89 1.22 -43.62
C VAL A 209 -7.30 0.67 -43.76
N THR A 210 -7.43 -0.46 -44.44
CA THR A 210 -8.69 -1.21 -44.47
C THR A 210 -8.84 -1.97 -43.14
N PRO A 211 -9.80 -1.62 -42.28
CA PRO A 211 -9.96 -2.26 -40.99
C PRO A 211 -10.82 -3.53 -41.09
N ASP A 212 -10.51 -4.51 -40.23
CA ASP A 212 -11.39 -5.62 -39.87
C ASP A 212 -11.41 -5.67 -38.33
N ILE A 213 -12.51 -5.25 -37.73
CA ILE A 213 -12.62 -5.06 -36.28
C ILE A 213 -13.78 -5.89 -35.76
N ALA A 214 -13.49 -6.75 -34.78
CA ALA A 214 -14.49 -7.57 -34.12
C ALA A 214 -14.38 -7.47 -32.60
N VAL A 215 -15.49 -7.19 -31.92
CA VAL A 215 -15.62 -7.32 -30.48
C VAL A 215 -16.46 -8.55 -30.21
N GLN A 216 -15.87 -9.54 -29.55
CA GLN A 216 -16.51 -10.81 -29.23
C GLN A 216 -16.77 -10.90 -27.75
N GLU A 217 -18.01 -10.85 -27.34
CA GLU A 217 -18.42 -11.14 -25.98
C GLU A 217 -18.31 -12.64 -25.70
N ARG A 218 -17.74 -12.97 -24.55
CA ARG A 218 -17.64 -14.33 -24.04
C ARG A 218 -18.43 -14.39 -22.74
N ARG A 219 -19.56 -15.09 -22.75
CA ARG A 219 -20.26 -15.40 -21.52
C ARG A 219 -19.62 -16.59 -20.85
N ASP A 220 -19.40 -16.51 -19.55
CA ASP A 220 -18.89 -17.66 -18.81
C ASP A 220 -19.98 -18.74 -18.76
N ALA A 221 -19.62 -19.97 -19.19
CA ALA A 221 -20.51 -21.13 -19.22
C ALA A 221 -21.10 -21.54 -17.83
N GLY A 222 -20.58 -20.96 -16.75
CA GLY A 222 -21.05 -21.21 -15.39
C GLY A 222 -22.29 -20.45 -14.96
N GLY A 223 -22.93 -19.68 -15.82
CA GLY A 223 -24.24 -19.08 -15.57
C GLY A 223 -24.31 -18.02 -14.45
N SER A 224 -23.17 -17.52 -13.96
CA SER A 224 -23.15 -16.57 -12.84
C SER A 224 -23.51 -15.13 -13.23
N GLY A 225 -23.71 -14.84 -14.51
CA GLY A 225 -24.17 -13.52 -15.00
C GLY A 225 -23.20 -12.34 -14.81
N TYR A 226 -22.08 -12.56 -14.12
CA TYR A 226 -21.17 -11.51 -13.63
C TYR A 226 -19.92 -11.32 -14.44
N MET A 227 -19.66 -12.21 -15.36
CA MET A 227 -18.39 -12.30 -16.03
C MET A 227 -18.56 -12.21 -17.54
N ASP A 228 -19.11 -11.10 -17.98
CA ASP A 228 -19.04 -10.75 -19.39
C ASP A 228 -17.59 -10.46 -19.72
N ARG A 229 -16.91 -11.46 -20.21
CA ARG A 229 -15.62 -11.32 -20.84
C ARG A 229 -15.80 -10.82 -22.26
N ALA A 230 -14.86 -10.07 -22.76
CA ALA A 230 -14.82 -9.74 -24.16
C ALA A 230 -13.37 -9.64 -24.64
N VAL A 231 -13.18 -9.90 -25.89
CA VAL A 231 -11.94 -9.59 -26.62
C VAL A 231 -12.28 -8.71 -27.81
N ALA A 232 -11.43 -7.73 -28.09
CA ALA A 232 -11.54 -6.92 -29.28
C ALA A 232 -10.33 -7.20 -30.17
N THR A 233 -10.57 -7.76 -31.36
CA THR A 233 -9.54 -8.00 -32.37
C THR A 233 -9.61 -6.90 -33.43
N VAL A 234 -8.46 -6.24 -33.64
CA VAL A 234 -8.29 -5.22 -34.66
C VAL A 234 -7.27 -5.69 -35.66
N LYS A 235 -7.69 -5.91 -36.91
CA LYS A 235 -6.81 -6.16 -38.02
C LYS A 235 -6.82 -4.95 -38.94
N GLY A 236 -5.73 -4.77 -39.64
CA GLY A 236 -5.63 -3.72 -40.65
C GLY A 236 -4.69 -4.12 -41.76
N ARG A 237 -4.99 -3.62 -42.97
CA ARG A 237 -4.19 -3.79 -44.18
C ARG A 237 -4.03 -2.43 -44.83
N ALA A 238 -2.78 -2.14 -45.24
CA ALA A 238 -2.42 -0.98 -46.03
C ALA A 238 -1.63 -1.41 -47.27
N ASP A 239 -1.95 -0.84 -48.40
CA ASP A 239 -1.30 -1.07 -49.66
C ASP A 239 -0.42 0.15 -50.06
N GLY A 240 0.49 -0.03 -51.01
CA GLY A 240 1.31 1.04 -51.58
C GLY A 240 2.45 1.54 -50.67
N LEU A 241 2.97 0.70 -49.77
CA LEU A 241 4.14 1.00 -48.99
C LEU A 241 5.43 0.68 -49.73
N ALA A 242 6.44 1.54 -49.58
CA ALA A 242 7.79 1.24 -50.05
C ALA A 242 8.47 0.20 -49.16
N ASN A 243 9.46 -0.53 -49.69
CA ASN A 243 10.14 -1.60 -48.94
C ASN A 243 10.93 -1.10 -47.70
N ASP A 244 11.33 0.17 -47.71
CA ASP A 244 12.02 0.85 -46.62
C ASP A 244 11.05 1.52 -45.61
N GLU A 245 9.77 1.47 -45.90
CA GLU A 245 8.74 1.98 -44.99
C GLU A 245 8.26 0.91 -44.03
N THR A 246 7.66 1.37 -42.92
CA THR A 246 6.98 0.52 -41.95
C THR A 246 5.61 1.19 -41.65
N LEU A 247 4.55 0.42 -41.74
CA LEU A 247 3.23 0.84 -41.27
C LEU A 247 3.28 0.96 -39.75
N VAL A 248 2.83 2.09 -39.26
CA VAL A 248 2.61 2.34 -37.80
C VAL A 248 1.16 2.69 -37.63
N ALA A 249 0.45 1.94 -36.81
CA ALA A 249 -0.93 2.25 -36.47
C ALA A 249 -1.13 2.32 -34.95
N THR A 250 -1.86 3.33 -34.53
CA THR A 250 -2.34 3.48 -33.15
C THR A 250 -3.75 2.94 -33.07
N LEU A 251 -3.93 1.89 -32.30
CA LEU A 251 -5.20 1.25 -32.03
C LEU A 251 -5.70 1.71 -30.67
N VAL A 252 -7.01 1.88 -30.51
CA VAL A 252 -7.63 2.22 -29.24
C VAL A 252 -8.80 1.29 -28.99
N ALA A 253 -8.82 0.68 -27.82
CA ALA A 253 -9.99 -0.02 -27.29
C ALA A 253 -10.53 0.72 -26.06
N ASP A 254 -11.83 1.00 -26.08
CA ASP A 254 -12.52 1.53 -24.89
C ASP A 254 -13.02 0.35 -24.05
N TYR A 255 -12.86 0.46 -22.76
CA TYR A 255 -13.19 -0.61 -21.81
C TYR A 255 -14.40 -0.28 -20.96
N TYR A 256 -15.06 -1.29 -20.44
CA TYR A 256 -16.09 -1.12 -19.41
C TYR A 256 -15.42 -0.77 -18.07
N SER A 257 -14.77 0.38 -18.06
CA SER A 257 -14.07 0.96 -16.92
C SER A 257 -14.24 2.46 -16.92
N ILE A 258 -14.42 3.04 -15.75
CA ILE A 258 -14.59 4.49 -15.57
C ILE A 258 -13.28 5.18 -15.93
N ASP A 259 -13.38 6.29 -16.66
CA ASP A 259 -12.24 7.14 -17.00
C ASP A 259 -11.68 7.81 -15.73
N VAL A 260 -10.46 7.48 -15.37
CA VAL A 260 -9.76 8.07 -14.21
C VAL A 260 -9.60 9.59 -14.37
N PHE A 261 -9.54 10.09 -15.61
CA PHE A 261 -9.48 11.52 -15.90
C PHE A 261 -10.83 12.21 -16.02
N SER A 262 -11.93 11.46 -15.88
CA SER A 262 -13.27 12.06 -15.86
C SER A 262 -13.37 13.16 -14.80
N PRO A 263 -13.95 14.32 -15.13
CA PRO A 263 -14.20 15.36 -14.14
C PRO A 263 -15.27 14.95 -13.11
N HIS A 264 -16.02 13.88 -13.38
CA HIS A 264 -17.12 13.41 -12.54
C HIS A 264 -16.72 12.34 -11.53
N ILE A 265 -15.51 11.74 -11.65
CA ILE A 265 -15.14 10.61 -10.80
C ILE A 265 -15.01 11.01 -9.32
N ILE A 266 -14.36 12.11 -9.01
CA ILE A 266 -14.22 12.60 -7.64
C ILE A 266 -15.59 12.98 -7.03
N PRO A 267 -16.44 13.78 -7.69
CA PRO A 267 -17.79 14.04 -7.18
C PRO A 267 -18.62 12.77 -6.97
N PHE A 268 -18.51 11.81 -7.89
CA PHE A 268 -19.22 10.54 -7.79
C PHE A 268 -18.73 9.68 -6.62
N GLU A 269 -17.43 9.61 -6.40
CA GLU A 269 -16.86 8.90 -5.26
C GLU A 269 -17.31 9.53 -3.93
N ARG A 270 -17.30 10.85 -3.83
CA ARG A 270 -17.83 11.56 -2.65
C ARG A 270 -19.31 11.26 -2.39
N GLU A 271 -20.10 11.14 -3.45
CA GLU A 271 -21.51 10.74 -3.36
C GLU A 271 -21.64 9.31 -2.82
N MET A 272 -20.83 8.38 -3.31
CA MET A 272 -20.81 7.00 -2.82
C MET A 272 -20.45 6.94 -1.33
N MET A 273 -19.42 7.65 -0.91
CA MET A 273 -18.99 7.71 0.50
C MET A 273 -20.11 8.28 1.39
N ALA A 274 -20.82 9.31 0.94
CA ALA A 274 -21.94 9.87 1.67
C ALA A 274 -23.08 8.87 1.84
N ARG A 275 -23.41 8.11 0.80
CA ARG A 275 -24.43 7.03 0.86
C ARG A 275 -24.01 5.93 1.84
N TYR A 276 -22.73 5.54 1.87
CA TYR A 276 -22.24 4.57 2.84
C TYR A 276 -22.38 5.07 4.28
N LYS A 277 -22.09 6.34 4.51
CA LYS A 277 -22.34 6.96 5.82
C LYS A 277 -23.81 6.91 6.22
N GLU A 278 -24.73 7.22 5.31
CA GLU A 278 -26.18 7.15 5.56
C GLU A 278 -26.65 5.73 5.88
N LEU A 279 -26.01 4.71 5.31
CA LEU A 279 -26.25 3.31 5.64
C LEU A 279 -25.68 2.90 7.01
N GLY A 280 -24.80 3.72 7.56
CA GLY A 280 -24.20 3.49 8.86
C GLY A 280 -22.79 2.91 8.82
N ALA A 281 -22.06 3.04 7.71
CA ALA A 281 -20.63 2.75 7.69
C ALA A 281 -19.87 3.68 8.65
N ASP A 282 -18.75 3.19 9.17
CA ASP A 282 -17.90 3.93 10.12
C ASP A 282 -16.68 4.58 9.44
N GLY A 283 -16.45 4.31 8.16
CA GLY A 283 -15.37 4.89 7.38
C GLY A 283 -15.32 4.31 5.97
N GLY A 284 -14.49 4.90 5.13
CA GLY A 284 -14.11 4.39 3.84
C GLY A 284 -12.77 3.67 3.89
N LEU A 285 -12.61 2.70 3.03
CA LEU A 285 -11.33 2.10 2.68
C LEU A 285 -11.25 2.04 1.16
N ARG A 286 -10.08 2.22 0.61
CA ARG A 286 -9.86 2.05 -0.81
C ARG A 286 -8.98 0.82 -1.01
N ASP A 287 -9.54 -0.15 -1.69
CA ASP A 287 -8.80 -1.29 -2.18
C ASP A 287 -8.22 -1.00 -3.57
N GLU A 288 -7.62 -1.97 -4.24
CA GLU A 288 -6.97 -1.86 -5.54
C GLU A 288 -7.84 -1.13 -6.56
N TRP A 289 -7.62 0.16 -6.71
CA TRP A 289 -8.36 1.02 -7.62
C TRP A 289 -7.40 1.87 -8.46
N GLY A 290 -7.78 2.16 -9.68
CA GLY A 290 -6.98 3.01 -10.56
C GLY A 290 -7.23 2.71 -12.03
N PHE A 291 -6.19 2.85 -12.82
CA PHE A 291 -6.22 2.57 -14.25
C PHE A 291 -6.41 1.08 -14.55
N ILE A 292 -6.86 0.77 -15.77
CA ILE A 292 -6.96 -0.61 -16.24
C ILE A 292 -5.57 -1.26 -16.14
N PRO A 293 -5.47 -2.45 -15.54
CA PRO A 293 -4.20 -3.15 -15.44
C PRO A 293 -3.56 -3.34 -16.82
N ASN A 294 -2.32 -2.91 -16.94
CA ASN A 294 -1.54 -3.13 -18.14
C ASN A 294 -0.18 -3.71 -17.75
N TYR A 295 -0.13 -5.02 -17.65
CA TYR A 295 1.10 -5.75 -17.32
C TYR A 295 1.95 -6.08 -18.55
N ASN A 296 1.62 -5.51 -19.70
CA ASN A 296 2.36 -5.82 -20.91
C ASN A 296 3.75 -5.17 -20.88
N PRO A 297 4.84 -5.96 -20.79
CA PRO A 297 6.21 -5.44 -20.81
C PRO A 297 6.61 -4.82 -22.15
N ASP A 298 5.78 -4.95 -23.18
CA ASP A 298 6.04 -4.46 -24.54
C ASP A 298 6.11 -2.91 -24.62
N ARG A 299 5.66 -2.18 -23.60
CA ARG A 299 5.66 -0.70 -23.56
C ARG A 299 5.08 -0.03 -24.82
N ARG A 300 4.21 -0.72 -25.53
CA ARG A 300 3.43 -0.22 -26.66
C ARG A 300 1.98 0.05 -26.31
N ALA A 301 1.59 -0.34 -25.10
CA ALA A 301 0.27 -0.14 -24.56
C ALA A 301 0.28 1.04 -23.59
N PHE A 302 -0.68 1.94 -23.73
CA PHE A 302 -0.83 3.16 -22.93
C PHE A 302 -2.28 3.31 -22.53
N TRP A 303 -2.53 3.82 -21.33
CA TRP A 303 -3.88 4.26 -20.99
C TRP A 303 -4.28 5.44 -21.87
N TRP A 304 -5.52 5.44 -22.23
CA TRP A 304 -6.06 6.48 -23.10
C TRP A 304 -7.53 6.80 -22.72
N SER A 305 -7.87 8.08 -22.76
CA SER A 305 -9.25 8.56 -22.78
C SER A 305 -9.27 9.95 -23.43
N PRO A 306 -10.42 10.44 -23.86
CA PRO A 306 -10.55 11.82 -24.32
C PRO A 306 -10.10 12.83 -23.29
N HIS A 307 -10.48 12.65 -22.00
CA HIS A 307 -10.08 13.56 -20.93
C HIS A 307 -8.58 13.53 -20.63
N LEU A 308 -7.95 12.34 -20.68
CA LEU A 308 -6.50 12.24 -20.57
C LEU A 308 -5.79 12.93 -21.75
N ALA A 309 -6.29 12.78 -22.97
CA ALA A 309 -5.75 13.44 -24.14
C ALA A 309 -5.86 14.99 -24.04
N ASP A 310 -6.99 15.48 -23.55
CA ASP A 310 -7.19 16.91 -23.31
C ASP A 310 -6.28 17.44 -22.17
N ALA A 311 -6.11 16.68 -21.09
CA ALA A 311 -5.18 17.00 -20.01
C ALA A 311 -3.73 17.03 -20.52
N TYR A 312 -3.34 16.07 -21.36
CA TYR A 312 -2.02 16.02 -21.97
C TYR A 312 -1.77 17.24 -22.87
N ARG A 313 -2.75 17.58 -23.71
CA ARG A 313 -2.67 18.77 -24.57
C ARG A 313 -2.58 20.05 -23.74
N ALA A 314 -3.33 20.14 -22.66
CA ALA A 314 -3.26 21.29 -21.75
C ALA A 314 -1.92 21.40 -21.03
N ALA A 315 -1.29 20.27 -20.70
CA ALA A 315 -0.02 20.21 -19.99
C ALA A 315 1.18 20.57 -20.84
N CYS A 316 1.26 20.07 -22.07
CA CYS A 316 2.45 20.18 -22.89
C CYS A 316 2.21 20.75 -24.30
N GLY A 317 0.97 21.12 -24.65
CA GLY A 317 0.62 21.68 -25.95
C GLY A 317 0.62 20.69 -27.11
N ARG A 318 0.76 19.40 -26.83
CA ARG A 318 0.89 18.34 -27.86
C ARG A 318 -0.32 17.42 -27.87
N ASP A 319 -0.51 16.73 -28.97
CA ASP A 319 -1.58 15.72 -29.11
C ASP A 319 -1.09 14.35 -28.63
N LEU A 320 -1.81 13.74 -27.70
CA LEU A 320 -1.43 12.44 -27.13
C LEU A 320 -1.39 11.33 -28.18
N LEU A 321 -2.40 11.23 -29.06
CA LEU A 321 -2.42 10.18 -30.09
C LEU A 321 -1.27 10.34 -31.09
N ALA A 322 -0.84 11.58 -31.35
CA ALA A 322 0.31 11.85 -32.21
C ALA A 322 1.66 11.51 -31.54
N ASP A 323 1.73 11.56 -30.21
CA ASP A 323 2.94 11.26 -29.44
C ASP A 323 3.07 9.77 -29.07
N LEU A 324 1.99 9.00 -29.01
CA LEU A 324 2.05 7.56 -28.67
C LEU A 324 3.01 6.75 -29.56
N PRO A 325 3.07 6.94 -30.89
CA PRO A 325 4.08 6.28 -31.71
C PRO A 325 5.51 6.66 -31.36
N LEU A 326 5.77 7.92 -30.98
CA LEU A 326 7.07 8.37 -30.51
C LEU A 326 7.46 7.70 -29.20
N MET A 327 6.52 7.62 -28.24
CA MET A 327 6.75 6.95 -26.97
C MET A 327 7.04 5.45 -27.15
N ALA A 328 6.26 4.78 -28.01
CA ALA A 328 6.36 3.34 -28.25
C ALA A 328 7.57 2.93 -29.11
N CYS A 329 7.83 3.67 -30.21
CA CYS A 329 8.75 3.28 -31.27
C CYS A 329 9.91 4.25 -31.46
N GLY A 330 9.96 5.36 -30.74
CA GLY A 330 11.07 6.31 -30.81
C GLY A 330 12.38 5.71 -30.33
N PRO A 331 13.53 6.18 -30.83
CA PRO A 331 14.84 5.69 -30.41
C PRO A 331 15.05 5.84 -28.90
N ALA A 332 15.72 4.87 -28.29
CA ALA A 332 16.19 5.00 -26.92
C ALA A 332 17.12 6.22 -26.79
N GLY A 333 17.04 6.95 -25.69
CA GLY A 333 17.82 8.15 -25.46
C GLY A 333 17.38 9.40 -26.25
N ASN A 334 16.31 9.32 -27.06
CA ASN A 334 15.76 10.46 -27.75
C ASN A 334 15.06 11.42 -26.77
N ALA A 335 15.53 12.66 -26.68
CA ALA A 335 15.02 13.66 -25.75
C ALA A 335 13.52 13.96 -25.94
N ALA A 336 13.03 14.00 -27.20
CA ALA A 336 11.61 14.24 -27.45
C ALA A 336 10.73 13.06 -27.00
N ARG A 337 11.24 11.82 -27.12
CA ARG A 337 10.58 10.63 -26.61
C ARG A 337 10.48 10.69 -25.08
N SER A 338 11.58 10.93 -24.40
CA SER A 338 11.61 11.05 -22.92
C SER A 338 10.72 12.18 -22.42
N ALA A 339 10.74 13.33 -23.11
CA ALA A 339 9.85 14.44 -22.76
C ALA A 339 8.35 14.08 -22.93
N ALA A 340 7.99 13.28 -23.95
CA ALA A 340 6.64 12.83 -24.17
C ALA A 340 6.19 11.86 -23.07
N ILE A 341 7.03 10.87 -22.78
CA ILE A 341 6.79 9.88 -21.71
C ILE A 341 6.69 10.57 -20.35
N GLY A 342 7.64 11.46 -20.04
CA GLY A 342 7.66 12.20 -18.78
C GLY A 342 6.42 13.08 -18.57
N ALA A 343 5.95 13.75 -19.63
CA ALA A 343 4.71 14.53 -19.56
C ALA A 343 3.50 13.65 -19.30
N TYR A 344 3.42 12.51 -19.97
CA TYR A 344 2.35 11.53 -19.80
C TYR A 344 2.34 10.91 -18.39
N MET A 345 3.49 10.43 -17.90
CA MET A 345 3.60 9.79 -16.60
C MET A 345 3.34 10.75 -15.43
N LYS A 346 3.83 12.00 -15.55
CA LYS A 346 3.57 13.05 -14.54
C LYS A 346 2.07 13.38 -14.41
N LEU A 347 1.34 13.36 -15.52
CA LEU A 347 -0.12 13.56 -15.49
C LEU A 347 -0.84 12.42 -14.76
N ILE A 348 -0.46 11.18 -15.06
CA ILE A 348 -1.05 9.98 -14.43
C ILE A 348 -0.80 10.00 -12.93
N LEU A 349 0.44 10.26 -12.52
CA LEU A 349 0.80 10.39 -11.11
C LEU A 349 0.00 11.49 -10.41
N ALA A 350 -0.02 12.69 -11.00
CA ALA A 350 -0.73 13.84 -10.43
C ALA A 350 -2.23 13.55 -10.25
N ARG A 351 -2.85 12.85 -11.22
CA ARG A 351 -4.27 12.48 -11.14
C ARG A 351 -4.54 11.47 -10.04
N ASN A 352 -3.69 10.46 -9.88
CA ASN A 352 -3.81 9.50 -8.78
C ASN A 352 -3.67 10.19 -7.42
N VAL A 353 -2.67 11.06 -7.27
CA VAL A 353 -2.46 11.84 -6.05
C VAL A 353 -3.68 12.71 -5.73
N GLU A 354 -4.25 13.40 -6.73
CA GLU A 354 -5.46 14.23 -6.55
C GLU A 354 -6.63 13.40 -6.01
N ILE A 355 -6.90 12.24 -6.62
CA ILE A 355 -7.99 11.36 -6.21
C ILE A 355 -7.76 10.82 -4.80
N GLU A 356 -6.54 10.40 -4.49
CA GLU A 356 -6.22 9.86 -3.17
C GLU A 356 -6.24 10.90 -2.06
N GLN A 357 -5.79 12.13 -2.33
CA GLN A 357 -5.89 13.24 -1.38
C GLN A 357 -7.35 13.63 -1.12
N ASP A 358 -8.16 13.64 -2.16
CA ASP A 358 -9.59 13.91 -2.03
C ASP A 358 -10.31 12.83 -1.21
N PHE A 359 -9.99 11.57 -1.47
CA PHE A 359 -10.50 10.45 -0.69
C PHE A 359 -10.16 10.61 0.80
N TYR A 360 -8.89 10.87 1.14
CA TYR A 360 -8.47 11.10 2.53
C TYR A 360 -9.25 12.24 3.19
N ALA A 361 -9.32 13.39 2.53
CA ALA A 361 -10.01 14.56 3.07
C ALA A 361 -11.52 14.33 3.21
N THR A 362 -12.12 13.59 2.27
CA THR A 362 -13.55 13.27 2.30
C THR A 362 -13.89 12.28 3.41
N ASP A 363 -13.04 11.27 3.61
CA ASP A 363 -13.22 10.28 4.67
C ASP A 363 -13.18 10.96 6.06
N LYS A 364 -12.16 11.78 6.32
CA LYS A 364 -12.07 12.58 7.55
C LYS A 364 -13.28 13.49 7.75
N ARG A 365 -13.70 14.20 6.71
CA ARG A 365 -14.86 15.10 6.78
C ARG A 365 -16.17 14.36 7.05
N LEU A 366 -16.38 13.21 6.44
CA LEU A 366 -17.62 12.46 6.58
C LEU A 366 -17.69 11.66 7.86
N PHE A 367 -16.62 10.98 8.23
CA PHE A 367 -16.64 10.00 9.32
C PHE A 367 -15.94 10.49 10.60
N GLY A 368 -15.26 11.64 10.55
CA GLY A 368 -14.59 12.27 11.67
C GLY A 368 -13.08 12.16 11.65
N GLU A 369 -12.40 13.02 12.41
CA GLU A 369 -10.93 13.06 12.42
C GLU A 369 -10.30 11.79 12.99
N ASP A 370 -11.02 11.06 13.85
CA ASP A 370 -10.57 9.81 14.48
C ASP A 370 -10.71 8.58 13.55
N VAL A 371 -11.36 8.71 12.38
CA VAL A 371 -11.37 7.61 11.41
C VAL A 371 -9.96 7.37 10.92
N TYR A 372 -9.53 6.12 10.91
CA TYR A 372 -8.24 5.81 10.30
C TYR A 372 -8.40 5.64 8.79
N VAL A 373 -7.57 6.29 8.03
CA VAL A 373 -7.59 6.20 6.57
C VAL A 373 -6.42 5.37 6.11
N VAL A 374 -6.75 4.19 5.63
CA VAL A 374 -5.79 3.24 5.07
C VAL A 374 -6.21 2.93 3.65
N LYS A 375 -5.24 2.93 2.76
CA LYS A 375 -5.45 2.63 1.36
C LYS A 375 -4.57 1.48 0.95
N HIS A 376 -5.16 0.51 0.33
CA HIS A 376 -4.41 -0.42 -0.48
C HIS A 376 -3.77 0.35 -1.63
N PRO A 377 -2.49 0.14 -1.98
CA PRO A 377 -1.90 0.86 -3.09
C PRO A 377 -2.72 0.64 -4.35
N THR A 378 -2.96 1.72 -5.09
CA THR A 378 -3.49 1.62 -6.43
C THR A 378 -2.47 0.90 -7.31
N TRP A 379 -2.83 -0.28 -7.78
CA TRP A 379 -1.95 -1.15 -8.57
C TRP A 379 -1.56 -0.57 -9.92
N TYR A 380 -2.21 0.51 -10.32
CA TYR A 380 -2.18 0.99 -11.69
C TYR A 380 -1.83 2.47 -11.75
N SER A 381 -0.93 2.90 -10.89
CA SER A 381 -0.39 4.26 -10.94
C SER A 381 0.61 4.46 -12.08
N SER A 382 1.09 3.37 -12.67
CA SER A 382 2.08 3.41 -13.75
C SER A 382 1.86 2.28 -14.76
N ILE A 383 2.17 2.56 -16.02
CA ILE A 383 2.26 1.53 -17.08
C ILE A 383 3.52 0.68 -16.94
N CYS A 384 4.44 1.08 -16.09
CA CYS A 384 5.66 0.33 -15.79
C CYS A 384 5.51 -0.40 -14.47
N PRO A 385 5.36 -1.74 -14.45
CA PRO A 385 5.24 -2.50 -13.21
C PRO A 385 6.41 -2.29 -12.24
N GLN A 386 7.59 -1.95 -12.77
CA GLN A 386 8.77 -1.68 -11.95
C GLN A 386 8.65 -0.38 -11.17
N GLU A 387 8.03 0.66 -11.73
CA GLU A 387 7.74 1.88 -10.98
C GLU A 387 6.80 1.61 -9.82
N PHE A 388 5.75 0.81 -10.06
CA PHE A 388 4.84 0.42 -9.03
C PHE A 388 5.54 -0.37 -7.91
N LEU A 389 6.23 -1.46 -8.26
CA LEU A 389 6.88 -2.35 -7.29
C LEU A 389 7.95 -1.65 -6.44
N HIS A 390 8.52 -0.59 -6.94
CA HIS A 390 9.71 0.00 -6.32
C HIS A 390 9.49 1.40 -5.77
N ASN A 391 8.48 2.11 -6.27
CA ASN A 391 8.36 3.52 -6.00
C ASN A 391 7.07 3.87 -5.26
N GLY A 392 5.96 3.19 -5.57
CA GLY A 392 4.66 3.57 -5.02
C GLY A 392 4.51 5.10 -5.07
N LEU A 393 4.76 5.73 -6.22
CA LEU A 393 5.03 7.17 -6.32
C LEU A 393 3.93 8.06 -5.75
N ASP A 394 2.70 7.63 -5.90
CA ASP A 394 1.53 8.25 -5.31
C ASP A 394 1.50 8.15 -3.78
N TRP A 395 2.15 7.11 -3.21
CA TRP A 395 2.22 6.95 -1.75
C TRP A 395 2.97 8.07 -1.06
N TRP A 396 3.94 8.65 -1.74
CA TRP A 396 4.76 9.74 -1.22
C TRP A 396 4.01 11.06 -1.15
N GLN A 397 3.05 11.27 -2.03
CA GLN A 397 2.36 12.56 -2.18
C GLN A 397 0.95 12.54 -1.57
N ALA A 398 0.34 11.38 -1.39
CA ALA A 398 -0.98 11.24 -0.77
C ALA A 398 -0.86 10.86 0.71
N ARG A 399 -1.48 11.66 1.59
CA ARG A 399 -1.42 11.46 3.04
C ARG A 399 -2.09 10.15 3.45
N ARG A 400 -1.54 9.50 4.48
CA ARG A 400 -2.02 8.26 5.08
C ARG A 400 -1.85 8.32 6.59
N ASP A 401 -2.76 7.68 7.32
CA ASP A 401 -2.60 7.52 8.77
C ASP A 401 -1.67 6.35 9.10
N TRP A 402 -1.64 5.35 8.22
CA TRP A 402 -0.80 4.16 8.31
C TRP A 402 -0.08 3.93 6.99
N ALA A 403 1.18 3.59 7.06
CA ALA A 403 1.91 3.18 5.87
C ALA A 403 1.51 1.74 5.50
N GLN A 404 0.36 1.61 4.88
CA GLN A 404 -0.09 0.33 4.36
C GLN A 404 0.61 0.03 3.04
N GLY A 405 1.08 -1.20 2.90
CA GLY A 405 1.54 -1.74 1.63
C GLY A 405 0.72 -2.95 1.24
N ASP A 406 0.68 -3.19 -0.03
CA ASP A 406 0.33 -4.48 -0.59
C ASP A 406 1.40 -5.52 -0.22
N GLU A 407 1.08 -6.81 -0.39
CA GLU A 407 2.06 -7.90 -0.28
C GLU A 407 3.30 -7.66 -1.15
N ASN A 408 3.22 -6.75 -2.09
CA ASN A 408 4.28 -6.39 -3.01
C ASN A 408 5.06 -5.13 -2.61
N ALA A 409 4.64 -4.41 -1.60
CA ALA A 409 5.33 -3.18 -1.21
C ALA A 409 6.59 -3.47 -0.39
N PRO A 410 7.76 -2.98 -0.82
CA PRO A 410 9.00 -3.26 -0.11
C PRO A 410 9.02 -2.54 1.24
N ILE A 411 9.48 -3.26 2.27
CA ILE A 411 9.51 -2.75 3.65
C ILE A 411 10.31 -1.46 3.81
N TYR A 412 11.35 -1.28 3.01
CA TYR A 412 12.15 -0.05 3.02
C TYR A 412 11.38 1.18 2.50
N ALA A 413 10.41 0.99 1.60
CA ALA A 413 9.51 2.05 1.17
C ALA A 413 8.41 2.31 2.21
N LEU A 414 7.82 1.27 2.79
CA LEU A 414 6.80 1.39 3.84
C LEU A 414 7.32 2.13 5.06
N ASN A 415 8.52 1.78 5.55
CA ASN A 415 9.15 2.45 6.69
C ASN A 415 9.45 3.92 6.39
N ALA A 416 9.87 4.23 5.17
CA ALA A 416 10.13 5.59 4.74
C ALA A 416 8.84 6.44 4.69
N ILE A 417 7.75 5.89 4.14
CA ILE A 417 6.43 6.53 4.09
C ILE A 417 5.88 6.74 5.50
N ALA A 418 6.03 5.77 6.39
CA ALA A 418 5.65 5.89 7.80
C ALA A 418 6.34 7.07 8.47
N LYS A 419 7.62 7.31 8.21
CA LYS A 419 8.38 8.45 8.74
C LYS A 419 7.92 9.79 8.18
N LYS A 420 7.60 9.83 6.89
CA LYS A 420 7.07 11.05 6.26
C LYS A 420 5.72 11.46 6.85
N TRP A 421 4.80 10.53 7.02
CA TRP A 421 3.44 10.83 7.46
C TRP A 421 3.21 10.65 8.96
N GLY A 422 4.18 10.09 9.69
CA GLY A 422 4.15 9.94 11.14
C GLY A 422 3.32 8.76 11.64
N GLY A 423 2.82 7.92 10.76
CA GLY A 423 2.02 6.73 11.11
C GLY A 423 2.86 5.45 11.19
N PRO A 424 2.39 4.43 11.89
CA PRO A 424 3.05 3.12 11.91
C PRO A 424 2.85 2.35 10.59
N VAL A 425 3.60 1.27 10.41
CA VAL A 425 3.46 0.37 9.27
C VAL A 425 2.36 -0.65 9.52
N TRP A 426 1.47 -0.82 8.55
CA TRP A 426 0.42 -1.82 8.52
C TRP A 426 0.58 -2.70 7.29
N LEU A 427 0.81 -3.99 7.50
CA LEU A 427 1.08 -4.93 6.42
C LEU A 427 -0.19 -5.67 6.03
N ASN A 428 -0.49 -5.66 4.73
CA ASN A 428 -1.59 -6.36 4.13
C ASN A 428 -1.12 -7.72 3.60
N GLU A 429 -1.07 -8.74 4.44
CA GLU A 429 -0.59 -10.05 4.03
C GLU A 429 -1.32 -11.24 4.67
N GLY A 430 -2.62 -11.17 4.75
CA GLY A 430 -3.42 -12.26 5.25
C GLY A 430 -3.68 -13.42 4.27
N TYR A 431 -2.94 -13.50 3.15
CA TYR A 431 -3.15 -14.53 2.11
C TYR A 431 -2.43 -15.85 2.43
N THR A 432 -2.50 -16.29 3.67
CA THR A 432 -1.90 -17.55 4.09
C THR A 432 -2.82 -18.72 3.89
N ALA A 433 -2.23 -19.89 3.67
CA ALA A 433 -2.93 -21.12 3.39
C ALA A 433 -3.49 -21.81 4.63
N THR A 434 -2.72 -21.74 5.73
CA THR A 434 -3.06 -22.44 6.98
C THR A 434 -2.96 -21.52 8.18
N PRO A 435 -3.62 -21.84 9.31
CA PRO A 435 -3.47 -21.11 10.56
C PRO A 435 -2.00 -20.97 11.01
N GLU A 436 -1.21 -22.03 10.85
CA GLU A 436 0.21 -22.05 11.25
C GLU A 436 1.04 -21.08 10.40
N GLN A 437 0.81 -21.04 9.08
CA GLN A 437 1.46 -20.06 8.20
C GLN A 437 1.07 -18.64 8.58
N ASN A 438 -0.18 -18.40 8.94
CA ASN A 438 -0.61 -17.09 9.40
C ASN A 438 0.09 -16.70 10.70
N VAL A 439 0.21 -17.59 11.67
CA VAL A 439 0.97 -17.36 12.91
C VAL A 439 2.41 -16.92 12.61
N PHE A 440 3.10 -17.66 11.76
CA PHE A 440 4.47 -17.33 11.41
C PHE A 440 4.58 -15.98 10.72
N ARG A 441 3.66 -15.66 9.83
CA ARG A 441 3.64 -14.35 9.16
C ARG A 441 3.38 -13.20 10.12
N VAL A 442 2.46 -13.34 11.05
CA VAL A 442 2.21 -12.33 12.10
C VAL A 442 3.52 -11.98 12.83
N TRP A 443 4.29 -12.98 13.23
CA TRP A 443 5.61 -12.75 13.83
C TRP A 443 6.61 -12.11 12.88
N THR A 444 6.69 -12.59 11.64
CA THR A 444 7.60 -12.05 10.62
C THR A 444 7.32 -10.57 10.33
N TYR A 445 6.04 -10.20 10.25
CA TYR A 445 5.65 -8.81 10.01
C TYR A 445 5.97 -7.90 11.17
N ALA A 446 5.82 -8.38 12.39
CA ALA A 446 6.26 -7.65 13.56
C ALA A 446 7.76 -7.34 13.50
N MET A 447 8.58 -8.26 12.98
CA MET A 447 10.01 -8.04 12.74
C MET A 447 10.32 -7.05 11.61
N CYS A 448 9.38 -6.81 10.70
CA CYS A 448 9.50 -5.78 9.68
C CYS A 448 9.05 -4.38 10.15
N GLY A 449 8.70 -4.23 11.43
CA GLY A 449 8.11 -3.00 11.96
C GLY A 449 6.61 -2.91 11.69
N GLY A 450 6.00 -3.98 11.18
CA GLY A 450 4.54 -4.11 11.05
C GLY A 450 3.90 -4.17 12.41
N ARG A 451 2.97 -3.24 12.66
CA ARG A 451 2.31 -3.12 13.96
C ARG A 451 0.97 -3.84 13.97
N GLN A 452 0.44 -4.12 12.81
CA GLN A 452 -0.78 -4.87 12.60
C GLN A 452 -0.77 -5.57 11.25
N VAL A 453 -1.46 -6.69 11.20
CA VAL A 453 -1.67 -7.50 9.99
C VAL A 453 -3.14 -7.40 9.58
N TYR A 454 -3.33 -7.13 8.33
CA TYR A 454 -4.62 -7.22 7.66
C TYR A 454 -4.91 -8.68 7.30
N HIS A 455 -6.01 -9.22 7.81
CA HIS A 455 -6.38 -10.60 7.55
C HIS A 455 -7.30 -10.70 6.34
N GLY A 456 -6.72 -10.99 5.18
CA GLY A 456 -7.47 -11.39 4.01
C GLY A 456 -8.13 -12.76 4.21
N LEU A 457 -9.32 -12.92 3.70
CA LEU A 457 -10.05 -14.19 3.75
C LEU A 457 -9.69 -15.12 2.58
N TYR A 458 -8.55 -14.89 1.93
CA TYR A 458 -8.07 -15.66 0.79
C TYR A 458 -6.82 -16.46 1.17
N SER A 459 -6.62 -17.59 0.50
CA SER A 459 -5.42 -18.39 0.58
C SER A 459 -4.67 -18.39 -0.75
N GLY A 460 -3.38 -18.20 -0.71
CA GLY A 460 -2.51 -18.30 -1.89
C GLY A 460 -1.97 -19.71 -2.17
N ASP A 461 -2.09 -20.67 -1.23
CA ASP A 461 -1.59 -22.03 -1.42
C ASP A 461 -2.63 -22.90 -2.13
N PRO A 462 -2.34 -23.41 -3.34
CA PRO A 462 -3.26 -24.28 -4.10
C PRO A 462 -3.70 -25.54 -3.34
N LYS A 463 -2.85 -26.11 -2.48
CA LYS A 463 -3.17 -27.33 -1.72
C LYS A 463 -4.14 -27.05 -0.60
N ALA A 464 -3.96 -25.96 0.12
CA ALA A 464 -4.90 -25.53 1.15
C ALA A 464 -6.19 -24.96 0.54
N MET A 465 -6.09 -24.32 -0.62
CA MET A 465 -7.23 -23.83 -1.39
C MET A 465 -8.20 -24.96 -1.78
N LYS A 466 -7.71 -26.17 -2.05
CA LYS A 466 -8.57 -27.30 -2.41
C LYS A 466 -9.67 -27.53 -1.38
N LYS A 467 -9.33 -27.51 -0.09
CA LYS A 467 -10.29 -27.63 1.02
C LYS A 467 -11.40 -26.57 0.96
N TYR A 468 -11.05 -25.33 0.64
CA TYR A 468 -12.01 -24.23 0.57
C TYR A 468 -12.74 -24.15 -0.77
N HIS A 469 -12.12 -24.62 -1.87
CA HIS A 469 -12.75 -24.68 -3.19
C HIS A 469 -13.87 -25.72 -3.29
N GLU A 470 -13.79 -26.78 -2.49
CA GLU A 470 -14.81 -27.80 -2.41
C GLU A 470 -16.03 -27.36 -1.58
N MET A 471 -15.91 -26.24 -0.86
CA MET A 471 -17.00 -25.68 -0.06
C MET A 471 -17.80 -24.62 -0.83
N PRO A 472 -19.08 -24.40 -0.54
CA PRO A 472 -19.79 -23.23 -0.99
C PRO A 472 -19.03 -21.96 -0.59
N TRP A 473 -19.04 -20.96 -1.46
CA TRP A 473 -18.26 -19.73 -1.29
C TRP A 473 -18.43 -19.07 0.08
N ALA A 474 -19.68 -18.89 0.50
CA ALA A 474 -20.00 -18.30 1.80
C ALA A 474 -19.47 -19.15 2.96
N GLU A 475 -19.62 -20.46 2.89
CA GLU A 475 -19.14 -21.41 3.91
C GLU A 475 -17.62 -21.40 4.01
N SER A 476 -16.91 -21.34 2.88
CA SER A 476 -15.46 -21.27 2.87
C SER A 476 -14.92 -20.02 3.58
N ARG A 477 -15.62 -18.89 3.45
CA ARG A 477 -15.23 -17.64 4.12
C ARG A 477 -15.44 -17.69 5.63
N VAL A 478 -16.60 -18.16 6.06
CA VAL A 478 -16.88 -18.33 7.49
C VAL A 478 -15.86 -19.28 8.10
N ARG A 479 -15.56 -20.40 7.44
CA ARG A 479 -14.57 -21.35 7.90
C ARG A 479 -13.18 -20.75 8.04
N ARG A 480 -12.73 -19.99 7.06
CA ARG A 480 -11.43 -19.31 7.13
C ARG A 480 -11.37 -18.25 8.22
N SER A 481 -12.44 -17.50 8.41
CA SER A 481 -12.52 -16.53 9.50
C SER A 481 -12.43 -17.20 10.87
N THR A 482 -13.04 -18.37 11.04
CA THR A 482 -12.92 -19.15 12.28
C THR A 482 -11.53 -19.78 12.45
N ASP A 483 -10.86 -20.16 11.36
CA ASP A 483 -9.47 -20.64 11.40
C ASP A 483 -8.50 -19.56 11.90
N LEU A 484 -8.76 -18.27 11.66
CA LEU A 484 -8.00 -17.16 12.22
C LEU A 484 -8.14 -17.06 13.76
N LEU A 485 -9.18 -17.67 14.33
CA LEU A 485 -9.38 -17.77 15.77
C LEU A 485 -8.68 -18.99 16.39
N ALA A 486 -7.89 -19.73 15.62
CA ALA A 486 -7.08 -20.83 16.18
C ALA A 486 -6.16 -20.28 17.31
N PRO A 487 -5.93 -21.06 18.39
CA PRO A 487 -5.25 -20.57 19.59
C PRO A 487 -3.89 -19.92 19.35
N GLY A 488 -3.13 -20.50 18.41
CA GLY A 488 -1.83 -19.96 18.03
C GLY A 488 -1.93 -18.58 17.38
N ASN A 489 -2.87 -18.37 16.47
CA ASN A 489 -3.14 -17.09 15.84
C ASN A 489 -3.56 -16.02 16.85
N VAL A 490 -4.51 -16.38 17.71
CA VAL A 490 -4.99 -15.49 18.77
C VAL A 490 -3.85 -15.06 19.69
N THR A 491 -2.98 -16.00 20.09
CA THR A 491 -1.85 -15.70 20.96
C THR A 491 -0.83 -14.80 20.24
N ALA A 492 -0.46 -15.11 19.01
CA ALA A 492 0.47 -14.30 18.24
C ALA A 492 -0.05 -12.87 18.04
N GLN A 493 -1.29 -12.70 17.62
CA GLN A 493 -1.93 -11.41 17.45
C GLN A 493 -2.02 -10.61 18.77
N ALA A 494 -2.41 -11.27 19.85
CA ALA A 494 -2.50 -10.65 21.17
C ALA A 494 -1.14 -10.14 21.66
N ARG A 495 -0.04 -10.83 21.30
CA ARG A 495 1.32 -10.45 21.70
C ARG A 495 1.91 -9.37 20.80
N VAL A 496 1.77 -9.47 19.47
CA VAL A 496 2.36 -8.48 18.55
C VAL A 496 1.69 -7.12 18.63
N ARG A 497 0.49 -6.98 19.18
CA ARG A 497 -0.16 -5.69 19.43
C ARG A 497 0.39 -4.96 20.65
N LEU A 498 1.00 -5.67 21.62
CA LEU A 498 1.46 -5.08 22.89
C LEU A 498 2.44 -3.90 22.71
N PRO A 499 3.44 -3.94 21.83
CA PRO A 499 4.31 -2.78 21.59
C PRO A 499 3.55 -1.53 21.16
N ASN A 500 2.42 -1.66 20.45
CA ASN A 500 1.59 -0.52 20.05
C ASN A 500 0.96 0.21 21.23
N LEU A 501 0.86 -0.47 22.39
CA LEU A 501 0.29 0.09 23.61
C LEU A 501 1.32 0.89 24.41
N ILE A 502 2.59 0.87 24.03
CA ILE A 502 3.65 1.65 24.68
C ILE A 502 4.39 2.60 23.74
N SER A 503 4.32 2.38 22.42
CA SER A 503 5.00 3.21 21.43
C SER A 503 4.28 3.18 20.09
N ARG A 504 4.20 4.34 19.43
CA ARG A 504 3.78 4.49 18.03
C ARG A 504 4.93 4.88 17.12
N SER A 505 6.14 4.85 17.64
CA SER A 505 7.34 5.23 16.89
C SER A 505 7.63 4.26 15.74
N GLN A 506 8.31 4.75 14.72
CA GLN A 506 8.73 3.97 13.56
C GLN A 506 10.07 3.28 13.82
N VAL A 507 10.39 2.30 12.96
CA VAL A 507 11.69 1.60 13.01
C VAL A 507 12.81 2.57 12.68
N GLU A 508 13.87 2.56 13.47
CA GLU A 508 15.07 3.34 13.21
C GLU A 508 15.84 2.79 12.01
N SER A 509 16.24 3.67 11.09
CA SER A 509 17.06 3.32 9.92
C SER A 509 18.24 4.29 9.82
N PRO A 510 19.50 3.80 9.82
CA PRO A 510 20.64 4.69 9.75
C PRO A 510 20.90 5.26 8.35
N VAL A 511 20.26 4.74 7.31
CA VAL A 511 20.49 5.07 5.90
C VAL A 511 19.26 5.66 5.25
N ALA A 512 19.36 6.86 4.68
CA ALA A 512 18.44 7.34 3.66
C ALA A 512 18.96 6.90 2.28
N TYR A 513 18.18 6.19 1.51
CA TYR A 513 18.50 5.82 0.14
C TYR A 513 17.66 6.64 -0.82
N VAL A 514 18.29 7.62 -1.47
CA VAL A 514 17.61 8.53 -2.41
C VAL A 514 17.87 8.05 -3.82
N PHE A 515 16.82 7.61 -4.52
CA PHE A 515 16.93 7.11 -5.88
C PHE A 515 16.34 8.09 -6.90
N GLY A 516 16.94 8.11 -8.10
CA GLY A 516 16.50 8.95 -9.20
C GLY A 516 15.08 8.58 -9.65
N HIS A 517 14.23 9.59 -9.70
CA HIS A 517 12.82 9.45 -10.02
C HIS A 517 12.49 9.96 -11.44
N GLU A 518 13.14 11.05 -11.87
CA GLU A 518 12.90 11.62 -13.22
C GLU A 518 13.19 10.62 -14.32
N ARG A 519 14.28 9.87 -14.21
CA ARG A 519 14.64 8.84 -15.19
C ARG A 519 13.67 7.69 -15.25
N LEU A 520 13.10 7.32 -14.10
CA LEU A 520 12.04 6.31 -14.04
C LEU A 520 10.76 6.80 -14.73
N VAL A 521 10.41 8.06 -14.51
CA VAL A 521 9.19 8.67 -15.05
C VAL A 521 9.28 8.86 -16.55
N ASP A 522 10.44 9.24 -17.10
CA ASP A 522 10.60 9.55 -18.53
C ASP A 522 11.35 8.47 -19.31
N TRP A 523 11.73 7.37 -18.66
CA TRP A 523 12.47 6.23 -19.22
C TRP A 523 13.77 6.65 -19.91
N SER A 524 14.47 7.64 -19.35
CA SER A 524 15.65 8.20 -19.94
C SER A 524 16.95 7.65 -19.38
N GLY A 525 17.90 7.44 -20.28
CA GLY A 525 19.25 6.98 -19.97
C GLY A 525 19.38 5.48 -19.73
N ASP A 526 20.62 5.02 -19.68
CA ASP A 526 20.94 3.63 -19.37
C ASP A 526 20.59 3.33 -17.90
N GLY A 527 20.01 2.16 -17.66
CA GLY A 527 19.60 1.76 -16.30
C GLY A 527 18.51 2.64 -15.69
N TRP A 528 17.67 3.29 -16.52
CA TRP A 528 16.60 4.17 -16.09
C TRP A 528 15.65 3.52 -15.05
N ASN A 529 15.49 2.19 -15.08
CA ASN A 529 14.67 1.41 -14.16
C ASN A 529 15.45 0.85 -12.95
N ASP A 530 16.72 1.22 -12.80
CA ASP A 530 17.51 0.83 -11.62
C ASP A 530 17.33 1.87 -10.51
N HIS A 531 16.57 1.49 -9.49
CA HIS A 531 16.35 2.26 -8.26
C HIS A 531 17.16 1.71 -7.08
N GLY A 532 18.15 0.85 -7.35
CA GLY A 532 19.09 0.36 -6.34
C GLY A 532 18.55 -0.70 -5.38
N GLN A 533 17.45 -1.37 -5.70
CA GLN A 533 16.83 -2.39 -4.85
C GLN A 533 17.83 -3.40 -4.28
N TRP A 534 18.72 -3.93 -5.12
CA TRP A 534 19.66 -4.96 -4.69
C TRP A 534 20.71 -4.45 -3.71
N LYS A 535 21.07 -3.18 -3.80
CA LYS A 535 21.98 -2.50 -2.88
C LYS A 535 21.32 -2.27 -1.53
N ILE A 536 20.08 -1.80 -1.53
CA ILE A 536 19.25 -1.67 -0.33
C ILE A 536 19.16 -3.03 0.39
N LEU A 537 18.79 -4.08 -0.33
CA LEU A 537 18.68 -5.42 0.24
C LEU A 537 20.05 -5.97 0.72
N GLY A 538 21.13 -5.62 0.02
CA GLY A 538 22.51 -5.94 0.44
C GLY A 538 22.88 -5.33 1.79
N LEU A 539 22.51 -4.08 2.04
CA LEU A 539 22.69 -3.41 3.33
C LEU A 539 21.79 -4.02 4.41
N MET A 540 20.52 -4.22 4.11
CA MET A 540 19.56 -4.80 5.06
C MET A 540 19.92 -6.23 5.46
N SER A 541 20.55 -7.02 4.57
CA SER A 541 21.05 -8.36 4.89
C SER A 541 22.20 -8.34 5.92
N GLN A 542 22.83 -7.19 6.09
CA GLN A 542 23.86 -6.96 7.11
C GLN A 542 23.29 -6.32 8.38
N GLY A 543 21.98 -6.01 8.40
CA GLY A 543 21.32 -5.33 9.51
C GLY A 543 21.31 -3.80 9.40
N TRP A 544 21.81 -3.23 8.30
CA TRP A 544 21.75 -1.80 8.03
C TRP A 544 20.47 -1.48 7.27
N TRP A 545 19.41 -1.14 8.02
CA TRP A 545 18.14 -0.83 7.36
C TRP A 545 18.20 0.52 6.67
N CYS A 546 17.56 0.54 5.51
CA CYS A 546 17.49 1.70 4.65
C CYS A 546 16.03 2.15 4.52
N ASP A 547 15.83 3.45 4.40
CA ASP A 547 14.59 4.05 3.96
C ASP A 547 14.77 4.58 2.54
N ALA A 548 14.00 4.06 1.59
CA ALA A 548 14.11 4.46 0.20
C ALA A 548 13.17 5.61 -0.12
N TYR A 549 13.72 6.68 -0.69
CA TYR A 549 12.99 7.89 -1.07
C TYR A 549 13.18 8.21 -2.55
N PRO A 550 12.13 8.53 -3.29
CA PRO A 550 12.31 9.10 -4.61
C PRO A 550 12.93 10.50 -4.50
N ALA A 551 13.85 10.82 -5.40
CA ALA A 551 14.57 12.11 -5.35
C ALA A 551 13.66 13.33 -5.48
N SER A 552 12.44 13.17 -6.02
CA SER A 552 11.40 14.21 -6.02
C SER A 552 11.06 14.74 -4.62
N GLU A 553 11.26 13.93 -3.59
CA GLU A 553 11.00 14.30 -2.20
C GLU A 553 11.94 15.40 -1.68
N CYS A 554 13.11 15.57 -2.29
CA CYS A 554 14.02 16.67 -1.99
C CYS A 554 13.40 18.04 -2.34
N ALA A 555 12.74 18.12 -3.51
CA ALA A 555 12.08 19.35 -3.95
C ALA A 555 10.78 19.65 -3.18
N LEU A 556 10.16 18.64 -2.57
CA LEU A 556 8.93 18.78 -1.80
C LEU A 556 9.17 19.15 -0.32
N GLY A 557 10.44 19.31 0.10
CA GLY A 557 10.78 19.68 1.48
C GLY A 557 10.59 18.56 2.50
N THR A 558 10.49 17.31 2.06
CA THR A 558 10.40 16.15 2.95
C THR A 558 11.68 16.00 3.78
N PHE A 559 12.83 16.28 3.17
CA PHE A 559 14.10 16.29 3.86
C PHE A 559 14.38 17.63 4.51
N THR A 560 14.84 17.59 5.74
CA THR A 560 15.33 18.75 6.49
C THR A 560 16.69 18.44 7.10
N VAL A 561 17.45 19.47 7.47
CA VAL A 561 18.70 19.32 8.25
C VAL A 561 18.46 19.93 9.62
N ASP A 562 18.65 19.13 10.68
CA ASP A 562 18.44 19.61 12.04
C ASP A 562 19.58 20.51 12.55
N ALA A 563 19.43 21.04 13.78
CA ALA A 563 20.41 21.94 14.39
C ALA A 563 21.78 21.27 14.60
N ASP A 564 21.80 19.93 14.74
CA ASP A 564 23.03 19.15 14.91
C ASP A 564 23.72 18.80 13.58
N GLY A 565 23.10 19.14 12.44
CA GLY A 565 23.65 18.88 11.10
C GLY A 565 23.26 17.52 10.50
N TYR A 566 22.28 16.82 11.05
CA TYR A 566 21.82 15.55 10.49
C TYR A 566 20.64 15.74 9.53
N LEU A 567 20.70 15.03 8.41
CA LEU A 567 19.55 14.90 7.51
C LEU A 567 18.42 14.19 8.21
N ARG A 568 17.17 14.70 8.05
CA ARG A 568 15.98 14.14 8.72
C ARG A 568 14.80 14.01 7.79
N VAL A 569 13.96 12.99 8.09
CA VAL A 569 12.57 12.91 7.65
C VAL A 569 11.70 12.60 8.87
N GLY A 570 10.73 13.46 9.16
CA GLY A 570 9.96 13.34 10.40
C GLY A 570 10.89 13.36 11.63
N GLN A 571 10.81 12.31 12.46
CA GLN A 571 11.66 12.15 13.63
C GLN A 571 12.98 11.41 13.34
N GLN A 572 13.09 10.74 12.20
CA GLN A 572 14.27 9.96 11.84
C GLN A 572 15.45 10.86 11.49
N ARG A 573 16.60 10.65 12.15
CA ARG A 573 17.91 11.17 11.78
C ARG A 573 18.68 10.12 10.98
N TYR A 574 19.34 10.53 9.89
CA TYR A 574 20.15 9.63 9.08
C TYR A 574 21.63 9.86 9.31
N MET A 575 22.35 8.77 9.60
CA MET A 575 23.81 8.79 9.72
C MET A 575 24.48 8.86 8.36
N SER A 576 23.84 8.29 7.36
CA SER A 576 24.30 8.32 5.96
C SER A 576 23.15 8.51 4.99
N VAL A 577 23.47 9.06 3.83
CA VAL A 577 22.58 9.12 2.68
C VAL A 577 23.29 8.58 1.45
N MET A 578 22.63 7.71 0.71
CA MET A 578 23.10 7.21 -0.59
C MET A 578 22.31 7.88 -1.70
N LEU A 579 23.01 8.41 -2.71
CA LEU A 579 22.41 9.05 -3.87
C LEU A 579 22.60 8.15 -5.09
N HIS A 580 21.51 7.58 -5.58
CA HIS A 580 21.53 6.59 -6.64
C HIS A 580 20.79 7.05 -7.89
N ASN A 581 21.48 7.05 -9.02
CA ASN A 581 20.92 7.30 -10.36
C ASN A 581 20.11 8.61 -10.50
N LEU A 582 20.50 9.66 -9.77
CA LEU A 582 19.86 10.98 -9.82
C LEU A 582 20.11 11.66 -11.16
N SER A 583 19.11 12.36 -11.68
CA SER A 583 19.30 13.37 -12.74
C SER A 583 20.07 14.58 -12.19
N GLU A 584 20.58 15.43 -13.10
CA GLU A 584 21.20 16.69 -12.66
C GLU A 584 20.21 17.61 -11.92
N GLY A 585 18.94 17.61 -12.31
CA GLY A 585 17.89 18.37 -11.66
C GLY A 585 17.65 17.91 -10.23
N GLU A 586 17.53 16.60 -10.04
CA GLU A 586 17.35 15.95 -8.74
C GLU A 586 18.58 16.13 -7.85
N ARG A 587 19.78 16.04 -8.42
CA ARG A 587 21.01 16.31 -7.68
C ARG A 587 21.04 17.75 -7.19
N ARG A 588 20.71 18.72 -8.03
CA ARG A 588 20.60 20.13 -7.61
C ARG A 588 19.55 20.34 -6.52
N ALA A 589 18.43 19.64 -6.57
CA ALA A 589 17.40 19.71 -5.52
C ALA A 589 17.92 19.17 -4.18
N PHE A 590 18.63 18.06 -4.18
CA PHE A 590 19.29 17.53 -2.98
C PHE A 590 20.35 18.51 -2.46
N ASP A 591 21.25 19.01 -3.32
CA ASP A 591 22.28 19.93 -2.93
C ASP A 591 21.70 21.24 -2.35
N ALA A 592 20.55 21.70 -2.86
CA ALA A 592 19.84 22.85 -2.31
C ALA A 592 19.28 22.58 -0.90
N THR A 593 18.83 21.37 -0.62
CA THR A 593 18.34 20.97 0.71
C THR A 593 19.43 21.08 1.78
N VAL A 594 20.67 20.74 1.44
CA VAL A 594 21.81 20.72 2.38
C VAL A 594 22.69 21.98 2.29
N LYS A 595 22.40 22.89 1.38
CA LYS A 595 23.20 24.09 1.12
C LYS A 595 23.36 24.98 2.36
N GLY A 596 24.62 25.33 2.68
CA GLY A 596 24.94 26.23 3.79
C GLY A 596 24.79 25.58 5.18
N ARG A 597 24.62 24.25 5.24
CA ARG A 597 24.58 23.48 6.48
C ARG A 597 25.91 22.73 6.69
N ASP A 598 26.34 22.66 7.93
CA ASP A 598 27.43 21.77 8.33
C ASP A 598 26.85 20.35 8.47
N LEU A 599 26.88 19.59 7.36
CA LEU A 599 26.20 18.30 7.28
C LEU A 599 27.04 17.21 7.95
N LYS A 600 26.53 16.65 9.04
CA LYS A 600 27.11 15.47 9.70
C LYS A 600 26.69 14.16 9.06
N THR A 601 25.52 14.12 8.40
CA THR A 601 25.11 12.96 7.60
C THR A 601 26.10 12.76 6.47
N ARG A 602 26.75 11.61 6.42
CA ARG A 602 27.72 11.32 5.36
C ARG A 602 27.02 10.96 4.06
N VAL A 603 27.44 11.63 2.97
CA VAL A 603 26.90 11.41 1.62
C VAL A 603 27.74 10.38 0.89
N PHE A 604 27.09 9.40 0.28
CA PHE A 604 27.72 8.35 -0.53
C PHE A 604 27.07 8.27 -1.92
N GLY A 605 27.84 7.83 -2.90
CA GLY A 605 27.30 7.42 -4.20
C GLY A 605 26.51 6.10 -4.11
N GLY A 606 25.63 5.89 -5.06
CA GLY A 606 24.77 4.71 -5.09
C GLY A 606 25.49 3.37 -5.22
N ASP A 607 26.78 3.36 -5.57
CA ASP A 607 27.62 2.15 -5.72
C ASP A 607 28.55 1.89 -4.51
N GLU A 608 28.43 2.70 -3.47
CA GLU A 608 29.34 2.67 -2.30
C GLU A 608 28.75 1.90 -1.10
N ASP A 609 27.85 0.93 -1.32
CA ASP A 609 27.19 0.16 -0.27
C ASP A 609 28.15 -0.48 0.74
N LYS A 610 29.31 -0.98 0.29
CA LYS A 610 30.35 -1.53 1.18
C LYS A 610 30.96 -0.44 2.08
N ALA A 611 31.21 0.74 1.53
CA ALA A 611 31.75 1.87 2.29
C ALA A 611 30.75 2.38 3.32
N VAL A 612 29.46 2.40 2.98
CA VAL A 612 28.36 2.71 3.92
C VAL A 612 28.36 1.75 5.09
N GLY A 613 28.39 0.43 4.82
CA GLY A 613 28.39 -0.59 5.88
C GLY A 613 29.59 -0.45 6.82
N ALA A 614 30.79 -0.21 6.28
CA ALA A 614 32.00 0.01 7.07
C ALA A 614 31.90 1.27 7.94
N TYR A 615 31.41 2.37 7.38
CA TYR A 615 31.19 3.63 8.09
C TYR A 615 30.20 3.46 9.26
N LEU A 616 29.04 2.84 9.00
CA LEU A 616 28.02 2.62 10.03
C LEU A 616 28.54 1.74 11.17
N GLN A 617 29.35 0.73 10.85
CA GLN A 617 30.00 -0.09 11.87
C GLN A 617 31.00 0.71 12.69
N GLN A 618 31.81 1.58 12.05
CA GLN A 618 32.80 2.41 12.73
C GLN A 618 32.17 3.38 13.74
N ILE A 619 31.02 3.98 13.39
CA ILE A 619 30.32 4.93 14.28
C ILE A 619 29.38 4.25 15.30
N GLY A 620 29.31 2.92 15.29
CA GLY A 620 28.41 2.19 16.19
C GLY A 620 26.92 2.42 15.93
N ALA A 621 26.53 2.61 14.68
CA ALA A 621 25.12 2.82 14.31
C ALA A 621 24.26 1.61 14.72
N VAL A 622 22.99 1.86 14.99
CA VAL A 622 22.03 0.84 15.41
C VAL A 622 21.83 -0.20 14.31
N ARG A 623 21.94 -1.46 14.66
CA ARG A 623 21.65 -2.59 13.78
C ARG A 623 20.26 -3.11 14.03
N GLN A 624 19.54 -3.32 12.96
CA GLN A 624 18.24 -3.98 12.92
C GLN A 624 18.41 -5.49 12.64
N PRO A 625 17.34 -6.29 12.79
CA PRO A 625 17.35 -7.69 12.37
C PRO A 625 17.80 -7.85 10.93
N ARG A 626 18.66 -8.85 10.70
CA ARG A 626 19.14 -9.15 9.36
C ARG A 626 18.02 -9.72 8.51
N VAL A 627 17.98 -9.28 7.29
CA VAL A 627 17.02 -9.77 6.30
C VAL A 627 17.62 -10.99 5.61
N LYS A 628 16.92 -12.12 5.61
CA LYS A 628 17.32 -13.34 4.93
C LYS A 628 16.36 -13.66 3.79
N GLY A 629 16.88 -14.24 2.70
CA GLY A 629 16.13 -14.68 1.56
C GLY A 629 15.87 -13.56 0.53
N ARG A 630 15.58 -13.98 -0.67
CA ARG A 630 15.19 -13.11 -1.79
C ARG A 630 14.05 -13.76 -2.51
N THR A 631 12.93 -13.09 -2.65
CA THR A 631 11.90 -13.50 -3.61
C THR A 631 12.16 -12.83 -4.95
N LYS A 632 11.59 -13.38 -6.03
CA LYS A 632 11.65 -12.78 -7.37
C LYS A 632 11.08 -11.36 -7.41
N ALA A 633 10.20 -11.03 -6.48
CA ALA A 633 9.57 -9.72 -6.37
C ALA A 633 10.30 -8.74 -5.44
N GLY A 634 11.45 -9.13 -4.86
CA GLY A 634 12.21 -8.26 -3.96
C GLY A 634 11.73 -8.26 -2.51
N TYR A 635 10.79 -9.15 -2.17
CA TYR A 635 10.36 -9.31 -0.79
C TYR A 635 11.41 -10.01 0.02
N VAL A 636 11.68 -9.42 1.14
CA VAL A 636 12.60 -9.97 2.08
C VAL A 636 12.01 -9.81 3.46
N TYR A 637 11.83 -10.92 4.13
CA TYR A 637 11.35 -10.96 5.50
C TYR A 637 12.49 -11.36 6.41
N PRO A 638 12.75 -10.61 7.51
CA PRO A 638 13.64 -11.12 8.55
C PRO A 638 13.01 -12.36 9.16
N GLU A 639 13.83 -13.33 9.51
CA GLU A 639 13.37 -14.40 10.40
C GLU A 639 12.98 -13.78 11.74
N PRO A 640 11.85 -14.19 12.36
CA PRO A 640 11.39 -13.59 13.60
C PRO A 640 12.23 -14.05 14.82
N ASP A 641 13.50 -13.71 14.81
CA ASP A 641 14.46 -13.86 15.90
C ASP A 641 15.48 -12.73 15.87
N GLY A 642 15.16 -11.60 16.49
CA GLY A 642 15.99 -10.41 16.51
C GLY A 642 15.44 -9.33 17.41
N THR A 643 16.21 -8.24 17.56
CA THR A 643 15.78 -7.04 18.27
C THR A 643 15.56 -5.91 17.29
N LEU A 644 14.35 -5.38 17.27
CA LEU A 644 13.96 -4.23 16.46
C LEU A 644 14.09 -2.97 17.32
N HIS A 645 14.76 -1.96 16.80
CA HIS A 645 14.95 -0.67 17.47
C HIS A 645 14.06 0.40 16.82
N LEU A 646 13.34 1.14 17.64
CA LEU A 646 12.49 2.25 17.21
C LEU A 646 13.16 3.59 17.49
N ILE A 647 12.74 4.63 16.78
CA ILE A 647 13.30 5.99 16.87
C ILE A 647 13.18 6.58 18.29
N ASP A 648 12.13 6.22 19.05
CA ASP A 648 11.96 6.66 20.44
C ASP A 648 12.81 5.89 21.46
N GLY A 649 13.70 5.04 21.00
CA GLY A 649 14.55 4.20 21.84
C GLY A 649 13.92 2.91 22.34
N THR A 650 12.67 2.61 21.94
CA THR A 650 12.05 1.32 22.26
C THR A 650 12.80 0.19 21.55
N ALA A 651 13.23 -0.80 22.31
CA ALA A 651 13.83 -2.04 21.79
C ALA A 651 12.80 -3.18 21.91
N ILE A 652 12.49 -3.83 20.81
CA ILE A 652 11.49 -4.92 20.72
C ILE A 652 12.22 -6.20 20.36
N ARG A 653 12.35 -7.12 21.31
CA ARG A 653 12.89 -8.46 21.09
C ARG A 653 11.76 -9.39 20.68
N ILE A 654 11.93 -10.07 19.54
CA ILE A 654 11.01 -11.08 19.05
C ILE A 654 11.76 -12.39 18.88
N ARG A 655 11.18 -13.47 19.37
CA ARG A 655 11.65 -14.83 19.14
C ARG A 655 10.48 -15.73 18.81
N ALA A 656 10.46 -16.25 17.58
CA ALA A 656 9.41 -17.14 17.11
C ALA A 656 9.93 -18.07 16.00
N ASP A 657 9.22 -19.16 15.76
CA ASP A 657 9.43 -20.03 14.60
C ASP A 657 8.08 -20.67 14.19
N TRP A 658 8.12 -21.58 13.21
CA TRP A 658 6.92 -22.24 12.71
C TRP A 658 6.24 -23.14 13.73
N ASP A 659 7.01 -23.77 14.62
CA ASP A 659 6.52 -24.80 15.54
C ASP A 659 6.06 -24.21 16.87
N HIS A 660 6.38 -22.94 17.13
CA HIS A 660 6.08 -22.25 18.39
C HIS A 660 5.15 -21.07 18.21
N PRO A 661 3.83 -21.32 18.08
CA PRO A 661 2.84 -20.27 17.81
C PRO A 661 2.73 -19.21 18.92
N ARG A 662 3.13 -19.52 20.13
CA ARG A 662 3.23 -18.57 21.24
C ARG A 662 4.51 -17.75 21.21
N GLY A 663 5.48 -18.16 20.41
CA GLY A 663 6.84 -17.67 20.40
C GLY A 663 7.75 -18.53 21.28
N LEU A 664 9.04 -18.31 21.13
CA LEU A 664 10.10 -18.96 21.89
C LEU A 664 10.41 -18.21 23.19
N PRO A 665 10.96 -18.90 24.22
CA PRO A 665 11.38 -18.25 25.44
C PRO A 665 12.43 -17.18 25.19
N ILE A 666 12.30 -16.05 25.88
CA ILE A 666 13.27 -14.95 25.95
C ILE A 666 13.82 -14.94 27.37
N ALA A 667 15.12 -15.19 27.52
CA ALA A 667 15.82 -15.11 28.82
C ALA A 667 17.17 -14.45 28.58
N GLU A 668 17.17 -13.13 28.48
CA GLU A 668 18.34 -12.36 28.08
C GLU A 668 18.32 -10.92 28.62
N LYS A 669 19.37 -10.16 28.35
CA LYS A 669 19.42 -8.73 28.67
C LYS A 669 19.03 -7.92 27.43
N LEU A 670 17.99 -7.11 27.55
CA LEU A 670 17.62 -6.10 26.56
C LEU A 670 18.24 -4.76 26.91
N GLU A 671 18.60 -3.99 25.89
CA GLU A 671 19.17 -2.65 26.05
C GLU A 671 18.28 -1.60 25.36
N SER A 672 18.01 -0.51 26.06
CA SER A 672 17.31 0.66 25.54
C SER A 672 18.00 1.90 26.07
N ASN A 673 18.42 2.81 25.19
CA ASN A 673 19.07 4.09 25.56
C ASN A 673 20.21 3.89 26.59
N GLY A 674 21.03 2.87 26.42
CA GLY A 674 22.18 2.53 27.28
C GLY A 674 21.81 1.83 28.60
N ALA A 675 20.53 1.73 28.97
CA ALA A 675 20.11 0.96 30.14
C ALA A 675 19.84 -0.51 29.78
N LYS A 676 20.23 -1.44 30.67
CA LYS A 676 20.13 -2.88 30.46
C LYS A 676 19.12 -3.49 31.44
N PHE A 677 18.27 -4.35 30.93
CA PHE A 677 17.17 -5.00 31.64
C PHE A 677 17.27 -6.52 31.45
N ALA A 678 17.38 -7.26 32.54
CA ALA A 678 17.22 -8.71 32.48
C ALA A 678 15.73 -9.04 32.33
N VAL A 679 15.37 -9.80 31.29
CA VAL A 679 13.99 -10.15 30.99
C VAL A 679 13.82 -11.65 30.84
N ALA A 680 12.66 -12.14 31.30
CA ALA A 680 12.17 -13.48 31.01
C ALA A 680 10.73 -13.37 30.54
N ALA A 681 10.50 -13.72 29.26
CA ALA A 681 9.23 -13.57 28.56
C ALA A 681 9.07 -14.66 27.51
N GLU A 682 8.03 -14.60 26.70
CA GLU A 682 7.77 -15.58 25.65
C GLU A 682 7.29 -14.87 24.36
N GLY A 683 7.98 -15.10 23.26
CA GLY A 683 7.67 -14.59 21.93
C GLY A 683 8.05 -13.13 21.71
N LEU A 684 7.71 -12.23 22.64
CA LEU A 684 7.94 -10.80 22.49
C LEU A 684 8.22 -10.12 23.84
N CYS A 685 9.22 -9.26 23.86
CA CYS A 685 9.44 -8.31 24.96
C CYS A 685 9.96 -6.97 24.39
N ALA A 686 9.29 -5.88 24.74
CA ALA A 686 9.68 -4.51 24.38
C ALA A 686 10.01 -3.72 25.63
N VAL A 687 11.09 -2.94 25.59
CA VAL A 687 11.52 -2.05 26.67
C VAL A 687 11.83 -0.65 26.14
N ARG A 688 11.51 0.38 26.93
CA ARG A 688 11.97 1.74 26.68
C ARG A 688 12.49 2.36 27.98
N ALA A 689 13.66 2.97 27.89
CA ALA A 689 14.28 3.68 28.98
C ALA A 689 14.41 5.18 28.67
N GLU A 690 14.26 6.01 29.70
CA GLU A 690 14.54 7.43 29.67
C GLU A 690 15.39 7.79 30.90
N ASN A 691 16.43 8.57 30.71
CA ASN A 691 17.37 8.92 31.78
C ASN A 691 17.91 7.70 32.56
N GLY A 692 18.16 6.60 31.85
CA GLY A 692 18.68 5.36 32.45
C GLY A 692 17.65 4.55 33.26
N GLN A 693 16.37 4.94 33.28
CA GLN A 693 15.31 4.25 34.01
C GLN A 693 14.27 3.68 33.05
N LEU A 694 13.72 2.50 33.32
CA LEU A 694 12.62 1.94 32.55
C LEU A 694 11.38 2.85 32.66
N THR A 695 10.83 3.22 31.50
CA THR A 695 9.62 4.03 31.39
C THR A 695 8.48 3.30 30.69
N ALA A 696 8.79 2.26 29.92
CA ALA A 696 7.78 1.41 29.29
C ALA A 696 8.27 -0.04 29.13
N LEU A 697 7.34 -0.98 29.27
CA LEU A 697 7.54 -2.41 29.06
C LEU A 697 6.29 -2.98 28.36
N ALA A 698 6.48 -3.83 27.37
CA ALA A 698 5.39 -4.65 26.83
C ALA A 698 5.94 -6.07 26.60
N ALA A 699 5.29 -7.08 27.14
CA ALA A 699 5.79 -8.45 27.04
C ALA A 699 4.66 -9.47 26.96
N GLY A 700 4.87 -10.47 26.10
CA GLY A 700 4.10 -11.70 26.09
C GLY A 700 4.69 -12.71 27.05
N GLY A 701 3.84 -13.40 27.81
CA GLY A 701 4.27 -14.43 28.77
C GLY A 701 5.37 -13.95 29.72
N LEU A 702 5.30 -12.72 30.22
CA LEU A 702 6.26 -12.17 31.15
C LEU A 702 6.28 -12.95 32.45
N THR A 703 7.47 -13.39 32.89
CA THR A 703 7.70 -13.97 34.22
C THR A 703 8.65 -13.12 35.05
N ARG A 704 9.57 -12.37 34.41
CA ARG A 704 10.51 -11.52 35.15
C ARG A 704 10.98 -10.34 34.28
N VAL A 705 11.10 -9.20 34.94
CA VAL A 705 11.92 -8.07 34.47
C VAL A 705 12.69 -7.52 35.66
N ASP A 706 13.97 -7.21 35.45
CA ASP A 706 14.85 -6.67 36.49
C ASP A 706 15.84 -5.69 35.86
N GLY A 707 15.79 -4.46 36.32
CA GLY A 707 16.65 -3.39 35.84
C GLY A 707 16.33 -2.04 36.48
N PRO A 708 17.03 -0.98 36.08
CA PRO A 708 16.81 0.35 36.64
C PRO A 708 15.37 0.80 36.48
N GLY A 709 14.70 1.09 37.60
CA GLY A 709 13.34 1.63 37.62
C GLY A 709 12.20 0.62 37.70
N LEU A 710 12.48 -0.69 37.53
CA LEU A 710 11.50 -1.75 37.71
C LEU A 710 12.17 -3.10 38.00
N ALA A 711 11.76 -3.74 39.10
CA ALA A 711 12.01 -5.14 39.37
C ALA A 711 10.66 -5.82 39.64
N LEU A 712 10.32 -6.82 38.83
CA LEU A 712 9.04 -7.54 38.89
C LEU A 712 9.27 -9.01 38.61
N THR A 713 8.72 -9.89 39.44
CA THR A 713 8.66 -11.35 39.23
C THR A 713 7.22 -11.80 39.36
N LEU A 714 6.78 -12.64 38.44
CA LEU A 714 5.42 -13.18 38.39
C LEU A 714 5.47 -14.71 38.55
N ASP A 715 4.50 -15.24 39.29
CA ASP A 715 4.39 -16.70 39.53
C ASP A 715 3.95 -17.45 38.29
N GLN A 716 3.23 -16.77 37.39
CA GLN A 716 2.75 -17.32 36.13
C GLN A 716 3.07 -16.36 34.97
N PRO A 717 3.26 -16.90 33.75
CA PRO A 717 3.46 -16.08 32.57
C PRO A 717 2.23 -15.19 32.26
N GLU A 718 2.42 -13.88 32.17
CA GLU A 718 1.36 -12.91 31.89
C GLU A 718 1.68 -12.04 30.66
N ASP A 719 0.67 -11.69 29.90
CA ASP A 719 0.78 -10.75 28.76
C ASP A 719 0.44 -9.34 29.26
N VAL A 720 1.44 -8.45 29.31
CA VAL A 720 1.30 -7.14 29.95
C VAL A 720 1.93 -6.02 29.11
N ALA A 721 1.38 -4.82 29.26
CA ALA A 721 2.05 -3.58 28.89
C ALA A 721 2.05 -2.62 30.11
N LEU A 722 3.19 -2.00 30.36
CA LEU A 722 3.39 -1.04 31.45
C LEU A 722 3.93 0.26 30.86
N LEU A 723 3.41 1.40 31.33
CA LEU A 723 3.83 2.72 30.88
C LEU A 723 3.86 3.68 32.07
N LYS A 724 4.94 4.44 32.23
CA LYS A 724 4.98 5.55 33.18
C LYS A 724 4.26 6.77 32.63
N ILE A 725 3.24 7.24 33.33
CA ILE A 725 2.47 8.43 33.00
C ILE A 725 2.51 9.36 34.25
N GLY A 726 3.07 10.56 34.08
CA GLY A 726 3.22 11.48 35.21
C GLY A 726 4.11 10.95 36.36
N GLY A 727 5.01 10.01 36.07
CA GLY A 727 5.91 9.37 37.06
C GLY A 727 5.36 8.10 37.70
N GLU A 728 4.07 7.82 37.55
CA GLU A 728 3.41 6.62 38.09
C GLU A 728 3.29 5.53 37.01
N TRP A 729 3.33 4.25 37.44
CA TRP A 729 3.08 3.14 36.54
C TRP A 729 1.59 2.99 36.24
N HIS A 730 1.26 2.79 34.99
CA HIS A 730 -0.04 2.35 34.50
C HIS A 730 0.15 1.01 33.78
N GLY A 731 -0.81 0.09 33.92
CA GLY A 731 -0.72 -1.25 33.38
C GLY A 731 -1.89 -1.62 32.48
N ILE A 732 -1.59 -2.33 31.40
CA ILE A 732 -2.56 -3.10 30.63
C ILE A 732 -2.24 -4.56 30.87
N TRP A 733 -3.24 -5.32 31.30
CA TRP A 733 -3.12 -6.76 31.49
C TRP A 733 -4.10 -7.47 30.56
N GLN A 734 -3.55 -8.33 29.69
CA GLN A 734 -4.35 -9.10 28.74
C GLN A 734 -4.88 -10.37 29.42
N ILE A 735 -6.19 -10.54 29.43
CA ILE A 735 -6.89 -11.59 30.16
C ILE A 735 -7.84 -12.39 29.26
N SER A 736 -8.00 -13.66 29.58
CA SER A 736 -9.03 -14.52 28.94
C SER A 736 -10.35 -14.48 29.69
N GLU A 737 -10.31 -14.22 30.99
CA GLU A 737 -11.46 -14.19 31.90
C GLU A 737 -11.61 -12.79 32.47
N PRO A 738 -12.69 -12.04 32.12
CA PRO A 738 -12.88 -10.63 32.51
C PRO A 738 -12.84 -10.38 34.03
N ASP A 739 -13.27 -11.34 34.82
CA ASP A 739 -13.41 -11.21 36.28
C ASP A 739 -12.19 -11.71 37.06
N LYS A 740 -11.16 -12.21 36.38
CA LYS A 740 -9.91 -12.64 37.02
C LYS A 740 -9.27 -11.46 37.76
N PRO A 741 -8.89 -11.61 39.04
CA PRO A 741 -8.21 -10.53 39.77
C PRO A 741 -6.81 -10.30 39.21
N VAL A 742 -6.35 -9.05 39.26
CA VAL A 742 -4.98 -8.70 38.88
C VAL A 742 -4.01 -9.48 39.77
N PRO A 743 -2.99 -10.15 39.22
CA PRO A 743 -1.97 -10.85 40.01
C PRO A 743 -1.34 -9.98 41.08
N ALA A 744 -1.12 -10.52 42.26
CA ALA A 744 -0.66 -9.72 43.40
C ALA A 744 0.60 -8.89 43.15
N PRO A 745 1.67 -9.42 42.44
CA PRO A 745 2.83 -8.63 42.10
C PRO A 745 2.52 -7.42 41.18
N LEU A 746 1.56 -7.59 40.25
CA LEU A 746 1.11 -6.54 39.36
C LEU A 746 0.25 -5.52 40.09
N ALA A 747 -0.64 -5.97 40.96
CA ALA A 747 -1.46 -5.10 41.81
C ALA A 747 -0.62 -4.28 42.82
N ALA A 748 0.50 -4.83 43.28
CA ALA A 748 1.44 -4.11 44.15
C ALA A 748 2.24 -3.03 43.39
N LEU A 749 2.43 -3.18 42.09
CA LEU A 749 3.15 -2.23 41.26
C LEU A 749 2.35 -0.94 41.03
N THR A 750 1.07 -1.05 40.78
CA THR A 750 0.17 0.09 40.53
C THR A 750 -1.31 -0.27 40.76
N ARG A 751 -2.11 0.74 41.09
CA ARG A 751 -3.57 0.64 41.09
C ARG A 751 -4.24 0.91 39.73
N HIS A 752 -3.48 1.41 38.75
CA HIS A 752 -3.98 1.87 37.47
C HIS A 752 -3.88 0.71 36.44
N TRP A 753 -4.98 -0.06 36.30
CA TRP A 753 -5.04 -1.21 35.41
C TRP A 753 -6.18 -1.14 34.42
N ILE A 754 -5.85 -1.35 33.16
CA ILE A 754 -6.79 -1.67 32.09
C ILE A 754 -6.77 -3.17 31.88
N ARG A 755 -7.92 -3.82 31.98
CA ARG A 755 -8.06 -5.22 31.64
C ARG A 755 -8.40 -5.34 30.16
N LEU A 756 -7.50 -5.87 29.34
CA LEU A 756 -7.71 -6.04 27.91
C LEU A 756 -8.09 -7.49 27.61
N VAL A 757 -9.31 -7.72 27.16
CA VAL A 757 -9.82 -9.07 26.94
C VAL A 757 -9.18 -9.67 25.69
N LYS A 758 -8.60 -10.87 25.81
CA LYS A 758 -8.21 -11.71 24.67
C LYS A 758 -9.47 -12.32 24.03
N PRO A 759 -9.40 -12.76 22.76
CA PRO A 759 -10.50 -13.52 22.18
C PRO A 759 -10.84 -14.72 23.04
N ILE A 760 -12.13 -14.91 23.29
CA ILE A 760 -12.62 -16.08 24.03
C ILE A 760 -12.94 -17.16 22.99
N ARG A 761 -12.51 -18.39 23.25
CA ARG A 761 -12.85 -19.56 22.45
C ARG A 761 -14.34 -19.90 22.53
#